data_9a2010c54b2d2f1591f2d9ef088e0be3
#
_entry.id   9a2010c54b2d2f1591f2d9ef088e0be3
#
_cell.length_a   1.000
_cell.length_b   1.000
_cell.length_c   1.000
_cell.angle_alpha   90.00
_cell.angle_beta   90.00
_cell.angle_gamma   90.00
#
_symmetry.space_group_name_H-M   'P 1'
#
loop_
_entity.id
_entity.type
_entity.pdbx_description
1 polymer ?
#
loop_
_entity_poly.entity_id
_entity_poly.type
_entity_poly.pdbx_seq_one_letter_code
_entity_poly.pdbx_strand_id
1 'polypeptide(L)'
;MAFQVSPGVNVSEIDLTTVVPAVSTTTGALAGHFKWGPVDQRILVSSEDQLVNVFNKPNANTADDFFTAANFLAYGNALYITRAVTSANNATTGGTGAFIKNEDYYNETYSHSSGHGDWVAKYPGDIGNSLEVSVCHNANAWESTVSTNYYATRESTTVTLAGDGQGSSNAETQFVAGDILLLGPDKEQRKVASISGNTITLTSKYQGNTVSNYSPSLTRRWEYFNNFDRAPSTTTYANTVNAQGDAIHIAIVDEDGTITGQSGTVLEKYENVSQAPDAKGPQGDTLYYKDVINNRSQWVWWGAHNSNMGKAGTRADLTNTGSAGSGTNFPGNDLPVTNSMTKGKDGSASDAAYISAYNYFRDADTVDVSLVLGSGSSGTVAIHIINNIAEHRKDCVAVISPERADVVNNNTYEGKERDDIIAFRDTLPSSSYAVMDSGWKYQYDKYNDVYRYVPLNGDTAGLMVQTDLTRDPWYSPAGFNRGNVKNVIKLAYNPSKTDRDELYKKGVNPVVTFPGQGTVLFGDKTMLDQPSAFDRINVRRLFIVLEKAISTAAKFTLFEFNDEFTRSQFKNLVEPFLRDVQGRRGITDFQVVVDGTNNTGEVIDRNEFVGDIYIKPARSINFIQLNFVAVRTGVEFSEVVGRAT
;
A
#
# COMPACT_ATOMS: atom_id res chain seq x y z
N MET A 1 -1.18 -7.79 54.50
CA MET A 1 -1.37 -6.44 55.09
C MET A 1 -1.36 -6.60 56.60
N ALA A 2 -0.51 -5.86 57.33
CA ALA A 2 -0.46 -5.91 58.79
C ALA A 2 -1.68 -5.16 59.32
N PHE A 3 -2.53 -5.83 60.09
CA PHE A 3 -3.65 -5.20 60.78
C PHE A 3 -3.12 -4.20 61.83
N GLN A 4 -3.68 -3.01 61.81
CA GLN A 4 -3.38 -2.00 62.84
C GLN A 4 -3.94 -2.45 64.17
N VAL A 5 -3.10 -2.51 65.20
CA VAL A 5 -3.47 -3.03 66.52
C VAL A 5 -4.10 -1.94 67.44
N SER A 6 -4.04 -0.68 67.02
CA SER A 6 -4.69 0.45 67.68
C SER A 6 -5.91 0.94 66.98
N PRO A 7 -6.94 1.53 67.63
CA PRO A 7 -8.08 2.12 66.96
C PRO A 7 -7.63 3.19 65.94
N GLY A 8 -7.95 3.03 64.67
CA GLY A 8 -7.61 3.95 63.59
C GLY A 8 -8.42 3.63 62.33
N VAL A 9 -8.52 4.60 61.44
CA VAL A 9 -9.17 4.47 60.14
C VAL A 9 -8.12 4.04 59.13
N ASN A 10 -8.29 2.87 58.52
CA ASN A 10 -7.46 2.40 57.41
C ASN A 10 -8.14 2.80 56.10
N VAL A 11 -7.52 3.69 55.36
CA VAL A 11 -8.00 4.11 54.05
C VAL A 11 -7.19 3.34 53.00
N SER A 12 -7.85 2.50 52.22
CA SER A 12 -7.27 1.89 51.02
C SER A 12 -7.94 2.54 49.78
N GLU A 13 -7.17 3.15 48.94
CA GLU A 13 -7.62 3.53 47.59
C GLU A 13 -7.55 2.28 46.72
N ILE A 14 -8.69 1.85 46.25
CA ILE A 14 -8.80 0.82 45.19
C ILE A 14 -9.24 1.58 43.94
N ASP A 15 -8.32 1.72 42.98
CA ASP A 15 -8.67 2.26 41.66
C ASP A 15 -9.48 1.21 40.90
N LEU A 16 -10.79 1.38 40.89
CA LEU A 16 -11.73 0.57 40.10
C LEU A 16 -12.13 1.27 38.78
N THR A 17 -11.42 2.33 38.39
CA THR A 17 -11.69 3.02 37.11
C THR A 17 -11.18 2.21 35.94
N THR A 18 -11.94 1.18 35.58
CA THR A 18 -11.85 0.60 34.22
C THR A 18 -12.47 1.62 33.27
N VAL A 19 -11.62 2.26 32.45
CA VAL A 19 -12.05 3.20 31.41
C VAL A 19 -12.41 2.40 30.16
N VAL A 20 -13.54 2.73 29.53
CA VAL A 20 -13.88 2.19 28.20
C VAL A 20 -12.77 2.60 27.22
N PRO A 21 -12.10 1.65 26.56
CA PRO A 21 -10.97 1.98 25.69
C PRO A 21 -11.43 2.85 24.50
N ALA A 22 -10.58 3.80 24.14
CA ALA A 22 -10.78 4.57 22.91
C ALA A 22 -10.63 3.64 21.69
N VAL A 23 -11.60 3.67 20.79
CA VAL A 23 -11.59 2.88 19.55
C VAL A 23 -11.18 3.75 18.36
N SER A 24 -10.40 3.18 17.45
CA SER A 24 -10.05 3.87 16.22
C SER A 24 -11.27 3.93 15.30
N THR A 25 -11.54 5.12 14.75
CA THR A 25 -12.63 5.36 13.79
C THR A 25 -12.11 5.86 12.45
N THR A 26 -10.79 6.05 12.34
CA THR A 26 -10.13 6.73 11.22
C THR A 26 -9.44 5.78 10.26
N THR A 27 -9.44 4.47 10.55
CA THR A 27 -8.76 3.48 9.73
C THR A 27 -9.63 3.08 8.54
N GLY A 28 -9.09 3.28 7.33
CA GLY A 28 -9.69 2.86 6.07
C GLY A 28 -9.19 1.51 5.58
N ALA A 29 -9.94 0.87 4.69
CA ALA A 29 -9.55 -0.32 3.93
C ALA A 29 -9.87 -0.15 2.45
N LEU A 30 -8.96 -0.57 1.59
CA LEU A 30 -9.10 -0.55 0.13
C LEU A 30 -8.49 -1.80 -0.48
N ALA A 31 -9.23 -2.47 -1.36
CA ALA A 31 -8.64 -3.38 -2.33
C ALA A 31 -8.51 -2.65 -3.67
N GLY A 32 -7.32 -2.66 -4.26
CA GLY A 32 -7.06 -1.91 -5.48
C GLY A 32 -6.05 -2.58 -6.42
N HIS A 33 -6.10 -2.21 -7.69
CA HIS A 33 -5.13 -2.60 -8.70
C HIS A 33 -3.97 -1.60 -8.71
N PHE A 34 -2.75 -2.10 -8.51
CA PHE A 34 -1.53 -1.30 -8.48
C PHE A 34 -0.43 -1.94 -9.34
N LYS A 35 0.54 -1.14 -9.76
CA LYS A 35 1.65 -1.59 -10.62
C LYS A 35 2.66 -2.49 -9.91
N TRP A 36 2.81 -2.33 -8.60
CA TRP A 36 3.83 -2.98 -7.79
C TRP A 36 3.27 -3.30 -6.40
N GLY A 37 4.05 -4.00 -5.57
CA GLY A 37 3.71 -4.29 -4.20
C GLY A 37 3.15 -5.71 -3.98
N PRO A 38 3.06 -6.12 -2.70
CA PRO A 38 2.61 -7.45 -2.33
C PRO A 38 1.15 -7.69 -2.72
N VAL A 39 0.87 -8.91 -3.15
CA VAL A 39 -0.47 -9.41 -3.47
C VAL A 39 -0.97 -10.28 -2.31
N ASP A 40 -2.26 -10.29 -2.04
CA ASP A 40 -2.88 -11.09 -0.97
C ASP A 40 -2.31 -10.79 0.44
N GLN A 41 -1.88 -9.56 0.66
CA GLN A 41 -1.35 -9.09 1.95
C GLN A 41 -1.88 -7.69 2.25
N ARG A 42 -2.29 -7.45 3.50
CA ARG A 42 -2.73 -6.14 3.98
C ARG A 42 -1.51 -5.27 4.32
N ILE A 43 -1.39 -4.13 3.68
CA ILE A 43 -0.33 -3.16 3.96
C ILE A 43 -0.94 -1.90 4.52
N LEU A 44 -0.48 -1.45 5.69
CA LEU A 44 -0.86 -0.17 6.27
C LEU A 44 -0.04 0.95 5.63
N VAL A 45 -0.71 1.94 5.08
CA VAL A 45 -0.13 3.12 4.44
C VAL A 45 -0.59 4.37 5.18
N SER A 46 0.36 5.25 5.51
CA SER A 46 0.09 6.46 6.29
C SER A 46 0.16 7.76 5.49
N SER A 47 0.74 7.73 4.28
CA SER A 47 0.91 8.91 3.43
C SER A 47 0.94 8.52 1.95
N GLU A 48 0.72 9.52 1.08
CA GLU A 48 0.84 9.33 -0.37
C GLU A 48 2.28 8.92 -0.79
N ASP A 49 3.30 9.43 -0.12
CA ASP A 49 4.69 9.05 -0.40
C ASP A 49 4.96 7.58 -0.07
N GLN A 50 4.41 7.09 1.04
CA GLN A 50 4.49 5.66 1.38
C GLN A 50 3.69 4.80 0.39
N LEU A 51 2.53 5.29 -0.08
CA LEU A 51 1.76 4.62 -1.14
C LEU A 51 2.60 4.44 -2.41
N VAL A 52 3.30 5.49 -2.84
CA VAL A 52 4.21 5.43 -4.00
C VAL A 52 5.38 4.49 -3.76
N ASN A 53 5.97 4.52 -2.57
CA ASN A 53 7.12 3.65 -2.25
C ASN A 53 6.74 2.16 -2.27
N VAL A 54 5.55 1.80 -1.82
CA VAL A 54 5.10 0.39 -1.76
C VAL A 54 4.46 -0.07 -3.06
N PHE A 55 3.58 0.76 -3.67
CA PHE A 55 2.74 0.36 -4.79
C PHE A 55 3.13 1.03 -6.12
N ASN A 56 4.13 1.90 -6.10
CA ASN A 56 4.63 2.72 -7.20
C ASN A 56 3.60 3.72 -7.74
N LYS A 57 4.03 4.55 -8.71
CA LYS A 57 3.23 5.59 -9.35
C LYS A 57 2.10 4.99 -10.20
N PRO A 58 0.94 5.66 -10.31
CA PRO A 58 -0.18 5.17 -11.10
C PRO A 58 0.10 5.23 -12.61
N ASN A 59 -0.63 4.42 -13.35
CA ASN A 59 -0.80 4.55 -14.80
C ASN A 59 -2.28 4.74 -15.15
N ALA A 60 -2.65 4.67 -16.44
CA ALA A 60 -4.03 4.84 -16.88
C ALA A 60 -4.99 3.76 -16.33
N ASN A 61 -4.49 2.55 -16.04
CA ASN A 61 -5.29 1.41 -15.61
C ASN A 61 -5.39 1.29 -14.08
N THR A 62 -4.51 1.95 -13.35
CA THR A 62 -4.42 1.88 -11.87
C THR A 62 -4.78 3.20 -11.20
N ALA A 63 -5.10 4.23 -12.00
CA ALA A 63 -5.32 5.59 -11.51
C ALA A 63 -6.52 5.70 -10.57
N ASP A 64 -7.62 5.00 -10.85
CA ASP A 64 -8.84 5.08 -10.06
C ASP A 64 -8.61 4.60 -8.63
N ASP A 65 -7.93 3.46 -8.47
CA ASP A 65 -7.61 2.89 -7.16
C ASP A 65 -6.52 3.69 -6.44
N PHE A 66 -5.47 4.08 -7.18
CA PHE A 66 -4.37 4.86 -6.61
C PHE A 66 -4.87 6.22 -6.06
N PHE A 67 -5.66 6.96 -6.85
CA PHE A 67 -6.16 8.25 -6.41
C PHE A 67 -7.27 8.15 -5.38
N THR A 68 -8.03 7.06 -5.34
CA THR A 68 -8.93 6.78 -4.21
C THR A 68 -8.14 6.69 -2.91
N ALA A 69 -7.05 5.92 -2.90
CA ALA A 69 -6.15 5.82 -1.74
C ALA A 69 -5.50 7.17 -1.40
N ALA A 70 -4.92 7.86 -2.38
CA ALA A 70 -4.23 9.14 -2.19
C ALA A 70 -5.17 10.24 -1.69
N ASN A 71 -6.40 10.29 -2.22
CA ASN A 71 -7.42 11.25 -1.77
C ASN A 71 -7.86 10.98 -0.34
N PHE A 72 -8.05 9.72 0.06
CA PHE A 72 -8.32 9.37 1.46
C PHE A 72 -7.15 9.79 2.38
N LEU A 73 -5.92 9.51 1.99
CA LEU A 73 -4.71 9.86 2.75
C LEU A 73 -4.47 11.38 2.84
N ALA A 74 -5.10 12.18 1.99
CA ALA A 74 -5.08 13.64 2.12
C ALA A 74 -5.87 14.16 3.35
N TYR A 75 -6.72 13.33 3.94
CA TYR A 75 -7.54 13.65 5.12
C TYR A 75 -7.14 12.83 6.35
N GLY A 76 -6.63 11.60 6.15
CA GLY A 76 -6.28 10.65 7.20
C GLY A 76 -4.87 10.10 7.03
N ASN A 77 -4.44 9.26 7.98
CA ASN A 77 -3.10 8.69 8.01
C ASN A 77 -3.08 7.17 8.26
N ALA A 78 -4.19 6.48 8.07
CA ALA A 78 -4.29 5.04 8.30
C ALA A 78 -5.18 4.39 7.25
N LEU A 79 -4.59 3.78 6.22
CA LEU A 79 -5.28 3.06 5.16
C LEU A 79 -4.63 1.70 4.96
N TYR A 80 -5.38 0.63 5.21
CA TYR A 80 -4.97 -0.71 4.81
C TYR A 80 -5.28 -0.93 3.33
N ILE A 81 -4.29 -1.39 2.59
CA ILE A 81 -4.42 -1.69 1.17
C ILE A 81 -4.09 -3.16 0.93
N THR A 82 -4.91 -3.83 0.14
CA THR A 82 -4.64 -5.15 -0.42
C THR A 82 -4.64 -5.06 -1.94
N ARG A 83 -3.57 -5.53 -2.58
CA ARG A 83 -3.45 -5.49 -4.04
C ARG A 83 -4.29 -6.57 -4.69
N ALA A 84 -5.21 -6.17 -5.56
CA ALA A 84 -6.03 -7.05 -6.40
C ALA A 84 -5.35 -7.21 -7.77
N VAL A 85 -5.07 -8.45 -8.18
CA VAL A 85 -4.43 -8.71 -9.48
C VAL A 85 -4.77 -10.09 -10.03
N THR A 86 -4.88 -10.18 -11.35
CA THR A 86 -5.09 -11.41 -12.13
C THR A 86 -4.06 -11.47 -13.25
N SER A 87 -3.50 -12.64 -13.53
CA SER A 87 -2.57 -12.87 -14.66
C SER A 87 -1.33 -11.97 -14.66
N ALA A 88 -0.83 -11.59 -13.50
CA ALA A 88 0.41 -10.86 -13.33
C ALA A 88 1.61 -11.80 -13.22
N ASN A 89 2.80 -11.30 -13.54
CA ASN A 89 4.05 -12.03 -13.40
C ASN A 89 5.15 -11.15 -12.79
N ASN A 90 5.99 -11.75 -11.97
CA ASN A 90 7.26 -11.18 -11.59
C ASN A 90 8.24 -11.29 -12.76
N ALA A 91 9.02 -10.25 -13.01
CA ALA A 91 10.12 -10.33 -13.96
C ALA A 91 11.22 -11.27 -13.42
N THR A 92 11.97 -11.88 -14.32
CA THR A 92 13.01 -12.87 -13.99
C THR A 92 14.21 -12.72 -14.90
N THR A 93 15.36 -13.19 -14.49
CA THR A 93 16.56 -13.24 -15.33
C THR A 93 16.60 -14.47 -16.25
N GLY A 94 15.71 -15.45 -16.06
CA GLY A 94 15.70 -16.72 -16.83
C GLY A 94 14.76 -16.72 -18.05
N GLY A 95 14.01 -15.66 -18.28
CA GLY A 95 13.13 -15.53 -19.46
C GLY A 95 11.76 -16.21 -19.34
N THR A 96 11.47 -16.89 -18.23
CA THR A 96 10.13 -17.39 -17.87
C THR A 96 9.62 -16.61 -16.68
N GLY A 97 8.47 -15.93 -16.80
CA GLY A 97 7.88 -15.16 -15.69
C GLY A 97 7.48 -16.06 -14.52
N ALA A 98 7.69 -15.58 -13.32
CA ALA A 98 7.25 -16.22 -12.08
C ALA A 98 5.99 -15.53 -11.56
N PHE A 99 5.29 -16.17 -10.60
CA PHE A 99 4.23 -15.50 -9.85
C PHE A 99 4.44 -15.71 -8.36
N ILE A 100 5.06 -14.71 -7.73
CA ILE A 100 5.32 -14.67 -6.29
C ILE A 100 4.50 -13.52 -5.71
N LYS A 101 3.53 -13.85 -4.88
CA LYS A 101 2.56 -12.89 -4.34
C LYS A 101 3.16 -11.98 -3.27
N ASN A 102 3.85 -12.60 -2.31
CA ASN A 102 4.42 -11.96 -1.13
C ASN A 102 5.52 -12.84 -0.53
N GLU A 103 6.07 -12.43 0.59
CA GLU A 103 7.15 -13.13 1.28
C GLU A 103 6.75 -14.53 1.78
N ASP A 104 5.56 -14.67 2.35
CA ASP A 104 5.06 -15.97 2.83
C ASP A 104 4.92 -16.95 1.66
N TYR A 105 4.41 -16.47 0.52
CA TYR A 105 4.32 -17.30 -0.69
C TYR A 105 5.70 -17.70 -1.21
N TYR A 106 6.69 -16.79 -1.18
CA TYR A 106 8.07 -17.12 -1.56
C TYR A 106 8.68 -18.19 -0.67
N ASN A 107 8.48 -18.10 0.64
CA ASN A 107 9.08 -19.01 1.61
C ASN A 107 8.39 -20.39 1.65
N GLU A 108 7.08 -20.45 1.46
CA GLU A 108 6.29 -21.67 1.70
C GLU A 108 5.86 -22.38 0.41
N THR A 109 5.61 -21.64 -0.66
CA THR A 109 4.94 -22.17 -1.86
C THR A 109 5.78 -22.10 -3.12
N TYR A 110 6.67 -21.10 -3.23
CA TYR A 110 7.42 -20.86 -4.46
C TYR A 110 8.38 -21.99 -4.77
N SER A 111 8.20 -22.60 -5.94
CA SER A 111 9.13 -23.61 -6.48
C SER A 111 10.19 -22.95 -7.34
N HIS A 112 11.43 -23.01 -6.91
CA HIS A 112 12.57 -22.56 -7.69
C HIS A 112 12.68 -23.34 -9.00
N SER A 113 12.83 -22.64 -10.11
CA SER A 113 12.94 -23.21 -11.45
C SER A 113 14.13 -22.60 -12.19
N SER A 114 14.88 -23.41 -12.91
CA SER A 114 15.94 -22.91 -13.79
C SER A 114 15.43 -21.95 -14.88
N GLY A 115 14.15 -22.06 -15.25
CA GLY A 115 13.52 -21.13 -16.18
C GLY A 115 13.31 -19.73 -15.62
N HIS A 116 13.34 -19.54 -14.30
CA HIS A 116 13.26 -18.24 -13.64
C HIS A 116 14.64 -17.55 -13.52
N GLY A 117 15.76 -18.30 -13.69
CA GLY A 117 17.11 -17.75 -13.59
C GLY A 117 17.56 -17.47 -12.17
N ASP A 118 18.60 -16.64 -12.04
CA ASP A 118 19.28 -16.39 -10.77
C ASP A 118 18.50 -15.44 -9.85
N TRP A 119 17.73 -14.54 -10.44
CA TRP A 119 17.02 -13.47 -9.74
C TRP A 119 15.57 -13.34 -10.23
N VAL A 120 14.69 -13.03 -9.31
CA VAL A 120 13.26 -12.80 -9.57
C VAL A 120 12.87 -11.47 -8.94
N ALA A 121 12.13 -10.62 -9.65
CA ALA A 121 11.62 -9.37 -9.11
C ALA A 121 10.75 -9.62 -7.87
N LYS A 122 10.84 -8.72 -6.87
CA LYS A 122 10.18 -8.88 -5.56
C LYS A 122 8.68 -9.10 -5.69
N TYR A 123 8.03 -8.34 -6.56
CA TYR A 123 6.58 -8.38 -6.78
C TYR A 123 6.24 -8.48 -8.27
N PRO A 124 5.05 -8.97 -8.62
CA PRO A 124 4.61 -8.98 -10.02
C PRO A 124 4.36 -7.56 -10.53
N GLY A 125 4.79 -7.29 -11.77
CA GLY A 125 4.59 -6.00 -12.42
C GLY A 125 5.57 -5.75 -13.56
N ASP A 126 5.18 -4.89 -14.51
CA ASP A 126 6.01 -4.45 -15.64
C ASP A 126 7.28 -3.72 -15.17
N ILE A 127 7.21 -3.08 -14.03
CA ILE A 127 8.34 -2.38 -13.39
C ILE A 127 9.54 -3.29 -13.19
N GLY A 128 9.30 -4.57 -12.89
CA GLY A 128 10.34 -5.56 -12.74
C GLY A 128 11.21 -5.73 -13.98
N ASN A 129 10.71 -5.38 -15.18
CA ASN A 129 11.50 -5.46 -16.43
C ASN A 129 12.58 -4.37 -16.52
N SER A 130 12.51 -3.33 -15.71
CA SER A 130 13.56 -2.29 -15.61
C SER A 130 14.65 -2.64 -14.61
N LEU A 131 14.57 -3.80 -13.97
CA LEU A 131 15.57 -4.26 -13.03
C LEU A 131 16.67 -5.04 -13.72
N GLU A 132 17.90 -4.71 -13.38
CA GLU A 132 19.11 -5.44 -13.74
C GLU A 132 19.87 -5.83 -12.47
N VAL A 133 20.42 -7.02 -12.42
CA VAL A 133 21.29 -7.44 -11.32
C VAL A 133 22.67 -7.76 -11.86
N SER A 134 23.67 -7.06 -11.32
CA SER A 134 25.08 -7.24 -11.68
C SER A 134 25.88 -7.76 -10.50
N VAL A 135 26.61 -8.85 -10.72
CA VAL A 135 27.39 -9.55 -9.70
C VAL A 135 28.87 -9.53 -10.08
N CYS A 136 29.70 -9.01 -9.18
CA CYS A 136 31.15 -9.03 -9.26
C CYS A 136 31.70 -10.10 -8.28
N HIS A 137 32.34 -11.15 -8.81
CA HIS A 137 32.67 -12.33 -8.03
C HIS A 137 34.06 -12.29 -7.37
N ASN A 138 35.02 -11.58 -7.95
CA ASN A 138 36.41 -11.52 -7.49
C ASN A 138 37.14 -10.25 -7.97
N ALA A 139 38.41 -10.12 -7.62
CA ALA A 139 39.23 -9.01 -8.00
C ALA A 139 39.43 -8.87 -9.54
N ASN A 140 39.45 -10.00 -10.27
CA ASN A 140 39.57 -9.95 -11.73
C ASN A 140 38.26 -9.48 -12.38
N ALA A 141 37.10 -9.84 -11.83
CA ALA A 141 35.81 -9.32 -12.25
C ALA A 141 35.67 -7.82 -11.95
N TRP A 142 36.29 -7.33 -10.88
CA TRP A 142 36.30 -5.93 -10.48
C TRP A 142 37.14 -5.04 -11.40
N GLU A 143 38.43 -5.35 -11.55
CA GLU A 143 39.37 -4.70 -12.45
C GLU A 143 40.36 -5.73 -12.97
N SER A 144 40.57 -5.79 -14.28
CA SER A 144 41.53 -6.70 -14.89
C SER A 144 42.24 -6.02 -16.03
N THR A 145 43.53 -6.30 -16.14
CA THR A 145 44.35 -5.88 -17.27
C THR A 145 44.61 -7.08 -18.17
N VAL A 146 44.00 -7.05 -19.33
CA VAL A 146 44.10 -8.10 -20.33
C VAL A 146 45.32 -7.84 -21.20
N SER A 147 46.22 -8.82 -21.29
CA SER A 147 47.41 -8.75 -22.18
C SER A 147 46.96 -9.01 -23.61
N THR A 148 46.59 -7.97 -24.31
CA THR A 148 46.16 -8.02 -25.72
C THR A 148 46.50 -6.73 -26.42
N ASN A 149 46.90 -6.80 -27.70
CA ASN A 149 47.04 -5.63 -28.52
C ASN A 149 45.67 -5.16 -28.97
N TYR A 150 45.43 -3.84 -28.99
CA TYR A 150 44.16 -3.30 -29.44
C TYR A 150 44.34 -2.04 -30.30
N TYR A 151 43.35 -1.78 -31.14
CA TYR A 151 43.23 -0.59 -31.97
C TYR A 151 42.03 0.23 -31.53
N ALA A 152 42.21 1.51 -31.29
CA ALA A 152 41.15 2.46 -31.01
C ALA A 152 41.40 3.74 -31.79
N THR A 153 40.53 4.09 -32.71
CA THR A 153 40.66 5.31 -33.53
C THR A 153 39.87 6.44 -32.90
N ARG A 154 40.46 7.61 -32.83
CA ARG A 154 39.77 8.81 -32.36
C ARG A 154 38.50 9.05 -33.19
N GLU A 155 37.41 9.52 -32.52
CA GLU A 155 36.06 9.72 -33.09
C GLU A 155 35.37 8.41 -33.49
N SER A 156 35.96 7.24 -33.20
CA SER A 156 35.33 5.93 -33.44
C SER A 156 34.62 5.40 -32.18
N THR A 157 33.59 4.66 -32.37
CA THR A 157 32.95 3.84 -31.34
C THR A 157 33.45 2.40 -31.32
N THR A 158 34.45 2.07 -32.14
CA THR A 158 34.94 0.70 -32.32
C THR A 158 36.36 0.55 -31.77
N VAL A 159 36.56 -0.48 -30.94
CA VAL A 159 37.86 -0.96 -30.49
C VAL A 159 38.04 -2.37 -31.01
N THR A 160 39.11 -2.66 -31.68
CA THR A 160 39.41 -3.97 -32.26
C THR A 160 40.59 -4.59 -31.55
N LEU A 161 40.46 -5.81 -31.07
CA LEU A 161 41.56 -6.59 -30.50
C LEU A 161 42.38 -7.21 -31.63
N ALA A 162 43.68 -7.09 -31.55
CA ALA A 162 44.61 -7.76 -32.45
C ALA A 162 45.15 -9.02 -31.75
N GLY A 163 45.11 -10.13 -32.40
CA GLY A 163 45.70 -11.36 -31.88
C GLY A 163 47.22 -11.20 -31.67
N ASP A 164 47.78 -11.84 -30.68
CA ASP A 164 49.19 -11.89 -30.34
C ASP A 164 50.03 -12.77 -31.32
N GLY A 165 49.41 -13.15 -32.44
CA GLY A 165 50.03 -14.06 -33.42
C GLY A 165 49.91 -15.55 -33.12
N GLN A 166 49.33 -15.90 -31.97
CA GLN A 166 49.12 -17.32 -31.55
C GLN A 166 47.65 -17.74 -31.59
N GLY A 167 46.72 -16.87 -31.94
CA GLY A 167 45.29 -17.21 -32.04
C GLY A 167 44.42 -15.95 -32.06
N SER A 168 43.21 -16.10 -32.51
CA SER A 168 42.22 -15.01 -32.52
C SER A 168 41.90 -14.64 -31.08
N SER A 169 42.24 -13.42 -30.64
CA SER A 169 41.81 -12.89 -29.35
C SER A 169 40.29 -12.66 -29.39
N ASN A 170 39.52 -13.63 -28.87
CA ASN A 170 38.07 -13.47 -28.76
C ASN A 170 37.74 -12.51 -27.62
N ALA A 171 37.23 -11.32 -27.96
CA ALA A 171 36.87 -10.30 -26.97
C ALA A 171 35.74 -10.80 -26.03
N GLU A 172 34.86 -11.67 -26.51
CA GLU A 172 33.73 -12.22 -25.74
C GLU A 172 34.15 -13.07 -24.52
N THR A 173 35.41 -13.58 -24.50
CA THR A 173 35.94 -14.34 -23.36
C THR A 173 36.66 -13.48 -22.32
N GLN A 174 36.87 -12.20 -22.62
CA GLN A 174 37.73 -11.30 -21.82
C GLN A 174 36.98 -10.04 -21.38
N PHE A 175 35.89 -9.69 -22.04
CA PHE A 175 35.08 -8.50 -21.77
C PHE A 175 33.60 -8.86 -21.84
N VAL A 176 32.79 -8.02 -21.20
CA VAL A 176 31.32 -8.11 -21.27
C VAL A 176 30.72 -6.74 -21.60
N ALA A 177 29.52 -6.71 -22.12
CA ALA A 177 28.75 -5.47 -22.25
C ALA A 177 28.60 -4.81 -20.88
N GLY A 178 28.71 -3.49 -20.83
CA GLY A 178 28.72 -2.74 -19.58
C GLY A 178 30.11 -2.46 -19.00
N ASP A 179 31.13 -3.25 -19.31
CA ASP A 179 32.49 -2.99 -18.83
C ASP A 179 32.97 -1.56 -19.18
N ILE A 180 33.75 -0.98 -18.30
CA ILE A 180 34.43 0.31 -18.54
C ILE A 180 35.88 0.03 -18.99
N LEU A 181 36.17 0.37 -20.22
CA LEU A 181 37.56 0.25 -20.77
C LEU A 181 38.37 1.51 -20.48
N LEU A 182 39.66 1.33 -20.14
CA LEU A 182 40.64 2.37 -20.01
C LEU A 182 41.51 2.40 -21.27
N LEU A 183 41.19 3.29 -22.17
CA LEU A 183 41.79 3.37 -23.51
C LEU A 183 42.92 4.41 -23.59
N GLY A 184 43.96 4.05 -24.32
CA GLY A 184 45.08 4.92 -24.60
C GLY A 184 45.96 5.25 -23.41
N PRO A 185 47.02 6.06 -23.62
CA PRO A 185 47.95 6.51 -22.58
C PRO A 185 47.25 7.29 -21.46
N ASP A 186 46.21 8.04 -21.82
CA ASP A 186 45.45 8.91 -20.92
C ASP A 186 44.40 8.12 -20.10
N LYS A 187 44.28 6.81 -20.33
CA LYS A 187 43.29 5.91 -19.69
C LYS A 187 41.87 6.47 -19.76
N GLU A 188 41.49 6.95 -20.94
CA GLU A 188 40.14 7.46 -21.18
C GLU A 188 39.11 6.37 -20.96
N GLN A 189 38.11 6.64 -20.13
CA GLN A 189 37.07 5.67 -19.77
C GLN A 189 35.97 5.68 -20.81
N ARG A 190 35.63 4.48 -21.32
CA ARG A 190 34.50 4.27 -22.24
C ARG A 190 33.78 2.99 -21.88
N LYS A 191 32.45 3.09 -21.85
CA LYS A 191 31.56 1.94 -21.57
C LYS A 191 31.40 1.08 -22.83
N VAL A 192 31.45 -0.22 -22.68
CA VAL A 192 31.19 -1.21 -23.72
C VAL A 192 29.68 -1.30 -23.98
N ALA A 193 29.25 -1.10 -25.20
CA ALA A 193 27.87 -1.31 -25.61
C ALA A 193 27.60 -2.77 -26.03
N SER A 194 28.49 -3.34 -26.85
CA SER A 194 28.37 -4.72 -27.33
C SER A 194 29.71 -5.27 -27.78
N ILE A 195 29.79 -6.58 -27.91
CA ILE A 195 31.00 -7.30 -28.34
C ILE A 195 30.60 -8.28 -29.44
N SER A 196 31.45 -8.40 -30.47
CA SER A 196 31.27 -9.39 -31.53
C SER A 196 32.64 -9.85 -32.03
N GLY A 197 32.99 -11.09 -31.74
CA GLY A 197 34.29 -11.67 -32.08
C GLY A 197 35.43 -10.93 -31.40
N ASN A 198 36.30 -10.25 -32.20
CA ASN A 198 37.39 -9.42 -31.71
C ASN A 198 37.07 -7.93 -31.67
N THR A 199 35.85 -7.54 -31.94
CA THR A 199 35.41 -6.14 -32.02
C THR A 199 34.54 -5.77 -30.83
N ILE A 200 34.91 -4.68 -30.14
CA ILE A 200 34.19 -4.09 -29.02
C ILE A 200 33.56 -2.79 -29.53
N THR A 201 32.26 -2.63 -29.38
CA THR A 201 31.53 -1.40 -29.67
C THR A 201 31.32 -0.61 -28.39
N LEU A 202 31.66 0.66 -28.38
CA LEU A 202 31.54 1.58 -27.25
C LEU A 202 30.19 2.32 -27.30
N THR A 203 29.66 2.70 -26.16
CA THR A 203 28.44 3.53 -26.03
C THR A 203 28.64 4.97 -26.55
N SER A 204 29.88 5.45 -26.54
CA SER A 204 30.24 6.79 -27.00
C SER A 204 31.60 6.78 -27.67
N LYS A 205 31.84 7.76 -28.55
CA LYS A 205 33.08 7.85 -29.31
C LYS A 205 34.32 8.05 -28.43
N TYR A 206 35.40 7.36 -28.73
CA TYR A 206 36.71 7.57 -28.15
C TYR A 206 37.26 8.93 -28.58
N GLN A 207 37.69 9.76 -27.66
CA GLN A 207 38.21 11.12 -27.92
C GLN A 207 39.70 11.24 -27.76
N GLY A 208 40.36 10.24 -27.19
CA GLY A 208 41.81 10.22 -26.96
C GLY A 208 42.62 10.08 -28.26
N ASN A 209 43.94 10.01 -28.11
CA ASN A 209 44.85 9.80 -29.24
C ASN A 209 44.62 8.43 -29.88
N THR A 210 44.58 8.39 -31.21
CA THR A 210 44.43 7.12 -31.93
C THR A 210 45.53 6.13 -31.51
N VAL A 211 45.09 4.97 -31.06
CA VAL A 211 45.95 3.83 -30.71
C VAL A 211 46.05 2.94 -31.95
N SER A 212 47.17 3.02 -32.64
CA SER A 212 47.48 2.18 -33.80
C SER A 212 48.70 1.31 -33.47
N ASN A 213 48.52 0.02 -33.54
CA ASN A 213 49.57 -0.99 -33.40
C ASN A 213 50.33 -0.96 -32.06
N TYR A 214 49.76 -0.39 -30.99
CA TYR A 214 50.42 -0.28 -29.70
C TYR A 214 49.43 -0.21 -28.54
N SER A 215 49.45 -1.15 -27.77
CA SER A 215 49.44 -1.28 -26.31
C SER A 215 49.37 -2.76 -25.97
N PRO A 216 50.28 -3.31 -25.26
CA PRO A 216 50.28 -4.73 -24.93
C PRO A 216 49.21 -5.11 -23.88
N SER A 217 48.39 -4.14 -23.45
CA SER A 217 47.40 -4.42 -22.42
C SER A 217 46.20 -3.44 -22.48
N LEU A 218 45.01 -3.97 -22.26
CA LEU A 218 43.78 -3.22 -22.12
C LEU A 218 43.19 -3.47 -20.74
N THR A 219 43.01 -2.44 -19.96
CA THR A 219 42.40 -2.54 -18.64
C THR A 219 40.89 -2.34 -18.77
N ARG A 220 40.14 -3.28 -18.16
CA ARG A 220 38.70 -3.17 -17.97
C ARG A 220 38.36 -3.02 -16.50
N ARG A 221 37.24 -2.39 -16.21
CA ARG A 221 36.63 -2.28 -14.90
C ARG A 221 35.18 -2.67 -15.00
N TRP A 222 34.66 -3.26 -13.92
CA TRP A 222 33.25 -3.49 -13.75
C TRP A 222 32.46 -2.17 -13.86
N GLU A 223 31.29 -2.17 -14.48
CA GLU A 223 30.47 -0.96 -14.66
C GLU A 223 30.24 -0.21 -13.35
N TYR A 224 29.94 -0.95 -12.28
CA TYR A 224 29.60 -0.41 -10.95
C TYR A 224 30.83 -0.26 -10.05
N PHE A 225 32.05 -0.26 -10.61
CA PHE A 225 33.31 -0.11 -9.90
C PHE A 225 33.31 1.05 -8.91
N ASN A 226 32.78 2.21 -9.30
CA ASN A 226 32.78 3.42 -8.47
C ASN A 226 31.75 3.40 -7.33
N ASN A 227 30.86 2.43 -7.29
CA ASN A 227 29.82 2.31 -6.26
C ASN A 227 30.30 1.56 -5.01
N PHE A 228 31.47 0.95 -5.06
CA PHE A 228 32.06 0.15 -4.00
C PHE A 228 33.48 0.60 -3.69
N ASP A 229 33.93 0.42 -2.45
CA ASP A 229 35.23 0.96 -2.00
C ASP A 229 36.42 0.09 -2.41
N ARG A 230 36.22 -1.20 -2.62
CA ARG A 230 37.29 -2.19 -2.91
C ARG A 230 36.75 -3.40 -3.66
N ALA A 231 37.67 -4.17 -4.27
CA ALA A 231 37.32 -5.45 -4.88
C ALA A 231 36.80 -6.47 -3.86
N PRO A 232 35.88 -7.36 -4.24
CA PRO A 232 35.50 -8.48 -3.41
C PRO A 232 36.69 -9.42 -3.18
N SER A 233 36.80 -9.98 -1.98
CA SER A 233 37.94 -10.81 -1.59
C SER A 233 37.51 -12.00 -0.73
N THR A 234 38.05 -12.17 0.45
CA THR A 234 37.70 -13.22 1.40
C THR A 234 37.09 -12.58 2.63
N THR A 235 35.93 -13.07 3.07
CA THR A 235 35.30 -12.59 4.31
C THR A 235 36.14 -12.95 5.53
N THR A 236 35.96 -12.19 6.62
CA THR A 236 36.59 -12.48 7.89
C THR A 236 36.22 -13.89 8.39
N TYR A 237 34.97 -14.31 8.18
CA TYR A 237 34.50 -15.64 8.54
C TYR A 237 35.27 -16.74 7.78
N ALA A 238 35.35 -16.64 6.45
CA ALA A 238 36.06 -17.61 5.63
C ALA A 238 37.54 -17.70 6.03
N ASN A 239 38.18 -16.56 6.31
CA ASN A 239 39.56 -16.54 6.82
C ASN A 239 39.72 -17.34 8.14
N THR A 240 38.75 -17.27 9.07
CA THR A 240 38.83 -18.01 10.35
C THR A 240 38.79 -19.54 10.15
N VAL A 241 38.15 -20.00 9.10
CA VAL A 241 38.03 -21.43 8.75
C VAL A 241 39.01 -21.85 7.63
N ASN A 242 39.97 -20.98 7.28
CA ASN A 242 40.96 -21.17 6.24
C ASN A 242 40.37 -21.49 4.85
N ALA A 243 39.27 -20.80 4.51
CA ALA A 243 38.67 -20.75 3.18
C ALA A 243 38.96 -19.40 2.50
N GLN A 244 38.82 -19.32 1.17
CA GLN A 244 39.20 -18.14 0.38
C GLN A 244 38.21 -17.86 -0.74
N GLY A 245 38.09 -16.57 -1.11
CA GLY A 245 37.39 -16.11 -2.31
C GLY A 245 35.86 -16.22 -2.23
N ASP A 246 35.30 -16.21 -1.03
CA ASP A 246 33.86 -16.36 -0.82
C ASP A 246 33.06 -15.06 -1.02
N ALA A 247 33.70 -13.90 -0.91
CA ALA A 247 33.01 -12.61 -0.98
C ALA A 247 32.68 -12.20 -2.43
N ILE A 248 31.48 -11.66 -2.61
CA ILE A 248 30.99 -11.09 -3.87
C ILE A 248 30.35 -9.73 -3.64
N HIS A 249 30.27 -8.90 -4.68
CA HIS A 249 29.48 -7.66 -4.71
C HIS A 249 28.27 -7.85 -5.61
N ILE A 250 27.14 -7.30 -5.19
CA ILE A 250 25.89 -7.33 -5.95
C ILE A 250 25.35 -5.89 -6.05
N ALA A 251 25.07 -5.46 -7.28
CA ALA A 251 24.36 -4.21 -7.57
C ALA A 251 22.99 -4.53 -8.19
N ILE A 252 21.94 -3.92 -7.66
CA ILE A 252 20.59 -3.96 -8.23
C ILE A 252 20.32 -2.58 -8.82
N VAL A 253 19.93 -2.54 -10.07
CA VAL A 253 19.96 -1.35 -10.92
C VAL A 253 18.62 -1.13 -11.60
N ASP A 254 18.23 0.11 -11.76
CA ASP A 254 17.14 0.56 -12.62
C ASP A 254 17.68 0.75 -14.05
N GLU A 255 17.66 -0.31 -14.84
CA GLU A 255 18.29 -0.34 -16.17
C GLU A 255 17.69 0.71 -17.11
N ASP A 256 16.35 0.75 -17.20
CA ASP A 256 15.64 1.64 -18.12
C ASP A 256 15.28 3.01 -17.50
N GLY A 257 15.46 3.19 -16.19
CA GLY A 257 15.05 4.40 -15.49
C GLY A 257 13.55 4.50 -15.20
N THR A 258 12.80 3.41 -15.31
CA THR A 258 11.35 3.40 -15.07
C THR A 258 11.00 3.68 -13.61
N ILE A 259 11.88 3.31 -12.70
CA ILE A 259 11.70 3.47 -11.24
C ILE A 259 12.13 4.87 -10.80
N THR A 260 13.36 5.25 -11.12
CA THR A 260 13.99 6.47 -10.63
C THR A 260 13.84 7.66 -11.57
N GLY A 261 13.54 7.43 -12.83
CA GLY A 261 13.55 8.44 -13.90
C GLY A 261 14.92 8.58 -14.59
N GLN A 262 15.95 7.84 -14.15
CA GLN A 262 17.29 7.88 -14.75
C GLN A 262 17.81 6.46 -14.95
N SER A 263 18.06 6.09 -16.21
CA SER A 263 18.61 4.79 -16.60
C SER A 263 19.99 4.55 -15.96
N GLY A 264 20.24 3.32 -15.53
CA GLY A 264 21.49 2.89 -14.91
C GLY A 264 21.67 3.32 -13.46
N THR A 265 20.63 3.78 -12.79
CA THR A 265 20.70 4.16 -11.38
C THR A 265 20.78 2.93 -10.49
N VAL A 266 21.79 2.85 -9.61
CA VAL A 266 21.91 1.79 -8.62
C VAL A 266 20.89 2.02 -7.52
N LEU A 267 19.96 1.07 -7.38
CA LEU A 267 18.90 1.05 -6.36
C LEU A 267 19.42 0.52 -5.03
N GLU A 268 20.13 -0.61 -5.09
CA GLU A 268 20.69 -1.29 -3.91
C GLU A 268 22.09 -1.82 -4.22
N LYS A 269 22.95 -1.83 -3.23
CA LYS A 269 24.28 -2.43 -3.30
C LYS A 269 24.55 -3.31 -2.09
N TYR A 270 25.16 -4.47 -2.32
CA TYR A 270 25.54 -5.42 -1.30
C TYR A 270 27.04 -5.72 -1.44
N GLU A 271 27.80 -5.22 -0.47
CA GLU A 271 29.26 -5.33 -0.47
C GLU A 271 29.74 -6.51 0.35
N ASN A 272 30.66 -7.31 -0.18
CA ASN A 272 31.32 -8.43 0.50
C ASN A 272 30.33 -9.42 1.15
N VAL A 273 29.24 -9.73 0.47
CA VAL A 273 28.34 -10.82 0.88
C VAL A 273 28.96 -12.14 0.49
N SER A 274 28.78 -13.17 1.32
CA SER A 274 29.46 -14.46 1.16
C SER A 274 28.67 -15.43 0.30
N GLN A 275 29.39 -16.23 -0.47
CA GLN A 275 28.85 -17.38 -1.17
C GLN A 275 28.66 -18.59 -0.24
N ALA A 276 29.27 -18.61 0.95
CA ALA A 276 29.17 -19.68 1.91
C ALA A 276 27.90 -19.56 2.76
N PRO A 277 27.04 -20.62 2.82
CA PRO A 277 25.78 -20.56 3.54
C PRO A 277 25.96 -20.49 5.08
N ASP A 278 27.11 -20.88 5.58
CA ASP A 278 27.47 -20.85 6.99
C ASP A 278 28.21 -19.58 7.41
N ALA A 279 28.45 -18.64 6.50
CA ALA A 279 29.16 -17.40 6.79
C ALA A 279 28.37 -16.49 7.74
N LYS A 280 29.06 -16.01 8.78
CA LYS A 280 28.51 -15.12 9.79
C LYS A 280 29.33 -13.84 9.89
N GLY A 281 28.65 -12.72 10.12
CA GLY A 281 29.23 -11.46 10.49
C GLY A 281 29.74 -11.43 11.94
N PRO A 282 30.48 -10.39 12.33
CA PRO A 282 31.00 -10.25 13.70
C PRO A 282 29.92 -10.23 14.77
N GLN A 283 28.70 -9.87 14.42
CA GLN A 283 27.52 -9.80 15.31
C GLN A 283 26.66 -11.08 15.25
N GLY A 284 27.08 -12.10 14.47
CA GLY A 284 26.37 -13.36 14.30
C GLY A 284 25.27 -13.32 13.22
N ASP A 285 25.09 -12.19 12.54
CA ASP A 285 24.20 -12.07 11.40
C ASP A 285 24.69 -12.89 10.20
N THR A 286 23.75 -13.30 9.32
CA THR A 286 24.11 -14.04 8.11
C THR A 286 24.82 -13.13 7.11
N LEU A 287 25.93 -13.60 6.55
CA LEU A 287 26.59 -12.98 5.40
C LEU A 287 26.26 -13.70 4.09
N TYR A 288 25.52 -14.82 4.16
CA TYR A 288 25.15 -15.59 2.98
C TYR A 288 24.32 -14.75 2.01
N TYR A 289 24.82 -14.56 0.80
CA TYR A 289 24.24 -13.61 -0.17
C TYR A 289 22.76 -13.88 -0.46
N LYS A 290 22.32 -15.15 -0.53
CA LYS A 290 20.92 -15.51 -0.72
C LYS A 290 20.05 -14.96 0.41
N ASP A 291 20.44 -15.20 1.67
CA ASP A 291 19.67 -14.77 2.82
C ASP A 291 19.71 -13.25 2.98
N VAL A 292 20.86 -12.64 2.71
CA VAL A 292 21.02 -11.18 2.75
C VAL A 292 20.09 -10.51 1.74
N ILE A 293 20.05 -11.00 0.51
CA ILE A 293 19.15 -10.47 -0.53
C ILE A 293 17.69 -10.68 -0.16
N ASN A 294 17.30 -11.90 0.21
CA ASN A 294 15.91 -12.19 0.54
C ASN A 294 15.38 -11.35 1.71
N ASN A 295 16.22 -11.12 2.73
CA ASN A 295 15.83 -10.40 3.94
C ASN A 295 15.90 -8.87 3.78
N ARG A 296 16.75 -8.34 2.90
CA ARG A 296 17.04 -6.89 2.85
C ARG A 296 16.58 -6.22 1.56
N SER A 297 16.57 -6.96 0.42
CA SER A 297 16.18 -6.36 -0.86
C SER A 297 14.70 -6.02 -0.92
N GLN A 298 14.41 -4.83 -1.41
CA GLN A 298 13.06 -4.36 -1.71
C GLN A 298 12.65 -4.65 -3.17
N TRP A 299 13.61 -5.09 -4.01
CA TRP A 299 13.43 -5.19 -5.44
C TRP A 299 13.49 -6.61 -5.98
N VAL A 300 14.28 -7.49 -5.36
CA VAL A 300 14.51 -8.84 -5.89
C VAL A 300 14.45 -9.93 -4.83
N TRP A 301 14.08 -11.13 -5.28
CA TRP A 301 14.29 -12.41 -4.60
C TRP A 301 15.43 -13.16 -5.25
N TRP A 302 16.12 -13.98 -4.48
CA TRP A 302 17.01 -14.99 -5.01
C TRP A 302 16.19 -16.06 -5.77
N GLY A 303 16.59 -16.39 -7.01
CA GLY A 303 15.95 -17.42 -7.84
C GLY A 303 16.73 -18.72 -7.84
N ALA A 304 17.99 -18.67 -8.22
CA ALA A 304 18.88 -19.82 -8.29
C ALA A 304 20.34 -19.41 -8.12
N HIS A 305 21.22 -20.35 -7.90
CA HIS A 305 22.66 -20.13 -8.00
C HIS A 305 23.08 -20.07 -9.46
N ASN A 306 23.79 -19.02 -9.84
CA ASN A 306 24.38 -18.91 -11.16
C ASN A 306 25.35 -20.09 -11.41
N SER A 307 25.29 -20.71 -12.58
CA SER A 307 26.16 -21.83 -12.94
C SER A 307 27.65 -21.48 -12.92
N ASN A 308 27.98 -20.20 -13.02
CA ASN A 308 29.35 -19.69 -12.96
C ASN A 308 29.78 -19.22 -11.56
N MET A 309 28.85 -19.16 -10.61
CA MET A 309 29.18 -18.84 -9.23
C MET A 309 29.84 -20.06 -8.56
N GLY A 310 31.12 -19.94 -8.32
CA GLY A 310 31.97 -20.84 -7.53
C GLY A 310 31.86 -22.29 -7.88
N LYS A 311 32.60 -22.68 -8.82
CA LYS A 311 32.79 -24.09 -9.20
C LYS A 311 33.69 -24.87 -8.21
N ALA A 312 33.65 -24.60 -6.94
CA ALA A 312 34.22 -25.54 -5.97
C ALA A 312 33.31 -26.77 -5.89
N GLY A 313 33.26 -27.54 -6.96
CA GLY A 313 32.82 -28.91 -6.98
C GLY A 313 31.36 -29.28 -6.77
N THR A 314 30.46 -28.38 -6.34
CA THR A 314 29.13 -28.79 -5.85
C THR A 314 27.99 -27.83 -6.15
N ARG A 315 28.07 -27.04 -7.21
CA ARG A 315 27.15 -25.94 -7.41
C ARG A 315 26.04 -26.13 -8.44
N ALA A 316 25.81 -27.36 -8.87
CA ALA A 316 24.60 -27.71 -9.62
C ALA A 316 23.36 -27.78 -8.70
N ASP A 317 23.54 -27.60 -7.41
CA ASP A 317 22.50 -27.70 -6.40
C ASP A 317 21.86 -26.34 -6.16
N LEU A 318 20.58 -26.21 -6.43
CA LEU A 318 19.79 -25.00 -6.18
C LEU A 318 19.69 -24.63 -4.69
N THR A 319 20.08 -25.55 -3.80
CA THR A 319 19.89 -25.41 -2.36
C THR A 319 21.17 -25.07 -1.61
N ASN A 320 22.35 -25.30 -2.19
CA ASN A 320 23.60 -25.18 -1.45
C ASN A 320 24.76 -24.68 -2.30
N THR A 321 25.50 -23.69 -1.80
CA THR A 321 26.74 -23.18 -2.39
C THR A 321 28.00 -23.85 -1.84
N GLY A 322 27.86 -24.76 -0.89
CA GLY A 322 28.96 -25.38 -0.13
C GLY A 322 29.39 -24.50 1.06
N SER A 323 29.57 -25.13 2.20
CA SER A 323 30.04 -24.48 3.42
C SER A 323 31.52 -24.07 3.32
N ALA A 324 31.89 -22.98 3.99
CA ALA A 324 33.28 -22.61 4.15
C ALA A 324 33.97 -23.60 5.09
N GLY A 325 35.05 -24.24 4.62
CA GLY A 325 35.86 -25.13 5.40
C GLY A 325 37.33 -25.01 5.04
N SER A 326 38.21 -25.67 5.83
CA SER A 326 39.64 -25.58 5.59
C SER A 326 40.01 -26.07 4.19
N GLY A 327 40.69 -25.21 3.43
CA GLY A 327 41.09 -25.46 2.05
C GLY A 327 39.99 -25.22 1.00
N THR A 328 38.80 -24.76 1.39
CA THR A 328 37.75 -24.39 0.43
C THR A 328 38.15 -23.11 -0.31
N ASN A 329 38.24 -23.20 -1.63
CA ASN A 329 38.40 -22.03 -2.50
C ASN A 329 37.08 -21.83 -3.27
N PHE A 330 36.49 -20.66 -3.12
CA PHE A 330 35.30 -20.27 -3.87
C PHE A 330 35.73 -19.58 -5.18
N PRO A 331 35.86 -20.30 -6.30
CA PRO A 331 36.21 -19.67 -7.55
C PRO A 331 35.05 -18.82 -8.02
N GLY A 332 35.32 -17.57 -8.28
CA GLY A 332 34.38 -16.66 -8.97
C GLY A 332 34.59 -16.70 -10.47
N ASN A 333 33.67 -16.10 -11.19
CA ASN A 333 33.87 -15.76 -12.60
C ASN A 333 34.80 -14.55 -12.67
N ASP A 334 35.82 -14.60 -13.54
CA ASP A 334 36.73 -13.47 -13.77
C ASP A 334 36.07 -12.32 -14.58
N LEU A 335 34.85 -12.52 -15.04
CA LEU A 335 33.99 -11.50 -15.63
C LEU A 335 32.78 -11.22 -14.73
N PRO A 336 32.31 -9.97 -14.65
CA PRO A 336 31.03 -9.68 -13.99
C PRO A 336 29.88 -10.40 -14.71
N VAL A 337 28.87 -10.77 -13.94
CA VAL A 337 27.64 -11.39 -14.46
C VAL A 337 26.52 -10.38 -14.30
N THR A 338 26.08 -9.85 -15.41
CA THR A 338 25.00 -8.84 -15.45
C THR A 338 23.81 -9.42 -16.22
N ASN A 339 22.66 -9.43 -15.57
CA ASN A 339 21.44 -10.00 -16.13
C ASN A 339 20.26 -9.02 -15.97
N SER A 340 19.70 -8.60 -17.11
CA SER A 340 18.44 -7.85 -17.14
C SER A 340 17.25 -8.77 -16.85
N MET A 341 16.25 -8.25 -16.17
CA MET A 341 15.01 -8.97 -15.90
C MET A 341 13.98 -8.75 -17.01
N THR A 342 13.21 -9.77 -17.30
CA THR A 342 12.16 -9.75 -18.35
C THR A 342 10.93 -10.51 -17.90
N LYS A 343 9.83 -10.41 -18.66
CA LYS A 343 8.56 -11.13 -18.44
C LYS A 343 7.73 -10.65 -17.25
N GLY A 344 8.11 -9.57 -16.60
CA GLY A 344 7.24 -8.88 -15.66
C GLY A 344 5.97 -8.40 -16.34
N LYS A 345 4.84 -8.50 -15.64
CA LYS A 345 3.54 -8.10 -16.17
C LYS A 345 2.64 -7.58 -15.04
N ASP A 346 2.04 -6.39 -15.24
CA ASP A 346 1.13 -5.78 -14.25
C ASP A 346 -0.13 -6.63 -14.05
N GLY A 347 -0.55 -7.36 -15.09
CA GLY A 347 -1.81 -8.08 -15.08
C GLY A 347 -3.01 -7.13 -15.22
N SER A 348 -4.15 -7.61 -14.78
CA SER A 348 -5.40 -6.85 -14.67
C SER A 348 -6.08 -7.21 -13.36
N ALA A 349 -7.05 -6.43 -12.93
CA ALA A 349 -7.90 -6.80 -11.81
C ALA A 349 -9.31 -7.12 -12.34
N SER A 350 -9.74 -8.37 -12.16
CA SER A 350 -11.12 -8.78 -12.39
C SER A 350 -11.95 -8.59 -11.13
N ASP A 351 -13.28 -8.57 -11.25
CA ASP A 351 -14.18 -8.52 -10.08
C ASP A 351 -13.86 -9.63 -9.07
N ALA A 352 -13.53 -10.83 -9.54
CA ALA A 352 -13.12 -11.94 -8.68
C ALA A 352 -11.84 -11.64 -7.91
N ALA A 353 -10.87 -10.93 -8.52
CA ALA A 353 -9.65 -10.52 -7.83
C ALA A 353 -9.91 -9.44 -6.78
N TYR A 354 -10.76 -8.45 -7.10
CA TYR A 354 -11.19 -7.46 -6.09
C TYR A 354 -11.93 -8.13 -4.93
N ILE A 355 -12.88 -9.02 -5.19
CA ILE A 355 -13.61 -9.76 -4.18
C ILE A 355 -12.65 -10.57 -3.29
N SER A 356 -11.70 -11.27 -3.89
CA SER A 356 -10.66 -11.99 -3.13
C SER A 356 -9.84 -11.07 -2.24
N ALA A 357 -9.43 -9.91 -2.76
CA ALA A 357 -8.64 -8.93 -2.02
C ALA A 357 -9.45 -8.26 -0.89
N TYR A 358 -10.74 -7.95 -1.10
CA TYR A 358 -11.62 -7.44 -0.03
C TYR A 358 -11.88 -8.47 1.07
N ASN A 359 -11.88 -9.77 0.78
CA ASN A 359 -12.08 -10.81 1.80
C ASN A 359 -11.00 -10.80 2.90
N TYR A 360 -9.83 -10.23 2.65
CA TYR A 360 -8.82 -10.01 3.69
C TYR A 360 -9.28 -9.01 4.78
N PHE A 361 -10.32 -8.24 4.53
CA PHE A 361 -10.94 -7.32 5.50
C PHE A 361 -12.22 -7.86 6.14
N ARG A 362 -12.65 -9.07 5.79
CA ARG A 362 -13.93 -9.61 6.24
C ARG A 362 -13.97 -9.92 7.74
N ASP A 363 -12.89 -10.37 8.30
CA ASP A 363 -12.81 -10.78 9.70
C ASP A 363 -12.44 -9.59 10.60
N ALA A 364 -13.34 -9.23 11.53
CA ALA A 364 -13.17 -8.13 12.47
C ALA A 364 -12.13 -8.43 13.58
N ASP A 365 -11.88 -9.70 13.87
CA ASP A 365 -10.92 -10.09 14.91
C ASP A 365 -9.47 -9.98 14.43
N THR A 366 -9.22 -10.04 13.11
CA THR A 366 -7.87 -10.00 12.54
C THR A 366 -7.41 -8.60 12.13
N VAL A 367 -8.34 -7.70 11.81
CA VAL A 367 -8.01 -6.33 11.39
C VAL A 367 -9.10 -5.36 11.82
N ASP A 368 -8.67 -4.25 12.43
CA ASP A 368 -9.55 -3.17 12.82
C ASP A 368 -9.66 -2.12 11.72
N VAL A 369 -10.80 -2.06 11.03
CA VAL A 369 -11.13 -1.07 10.02
C VAL A 369 -12.49 -0.45 10.30
N SER A 370 -12.64 0.84 10.00
CA SER A 370 -13.87 1.59 10.25
C SER A 370 -14.54 2.09 8.97
N LEU A 371 -13.79 2.18 7.88
CA LEU A 371 -14.27 2.62 6.58
C LEU A 371 -13.74 1.68 5.48
N VAL A 372 -14.58 1.27 4.54
CA VAL A 372 -14.20 0.44 3.39
C VAL A 372 -14.50 1.21 2.12
N LEU A 373 -13.47 1.51 1.34
CA LEU A 373 -13.57 2.32 0.13
C LEU A 373 -13.84 1.42 -1.08
N GLY A 374 -14.82 1.79 -1.90
CA GLY A 374 -15.21 1.02 -3.09
C GLY A 374 -14.37 1.31 -4.32
N SER A 375 -13.60 2.40 -4.36
CA SER A 375 -12.89 2.85 -5.57
C SER A 375 -13.82 3.00 -6.79
N GLY A 376 -13.37 2.68 -7.99
CA GLY A 376 -14.15 2.61 -9.22
C GLY A 376 -14.83 1.25 -9.44
N SER A 377 -15.27 0.59 -8.38
CA SER A 377 -15.81 -0.78 -8.41
C SER A 377 -17.05 -0.95 -9.28
N SER A 378 -17.15 -2.11 -9.92
CA SER A 378 -18.39 -2.57 -10.55
C SER A 378 -19.48 -2.82 -9.52
N GLY A 379 -20.75 -2.86 -9.96
CA GLY A 379 -21.89 -3.20 -9.10
C GLY A 379 -21.71 -4.53 -8.36
N THR A 380 -21.08 -5.54 -8.98
CA THR A 380 -20.79 -6.84 -8.35
C THR A 380 -19.85 -6.71 -7.15
N VAL A 381 -18.78 -5.96 -7.31
CA VAL A 381 -17.81 -5.72 -6.22
C VAL A 381 -18.43 -4.85 -5.13
N ALA A 382 -19.19 -3.82 -5.49
CA ALA A 382 -19.91 -2.97 -4.53
C ALA A 382 -20.90 -3.77 -3.68
N ILE A 383 -21.69 -4.68 -4.28
CA ILE A 383 -22.58 -5.59 -3.56
C ILE A 383 -21.81 -6.48 -2.58
N HIS A 384 -20.64 -6.99 -3.00
CA HIS A 384 -19.79 -7.81 -2.13
C HIS A 384 -19.27 -7.01 -0.92
N ILE A 385 -18.79 -5.78 -1.14
CA ILE A 385 -18.31 -4.90 -0.06
C ILE A 385 -19.44 -4.64 0.95
N ILE A 386 -20.65 -4.35 0.47
CA ILE A 386 -21.77 -4.05 1.34
C ILE A 386 -22.21 -5.28 2.14
N ASN A 387 -22.50 -6.40 1.47
CA ASN A 387 -23.09 -7.57 2.11
C ASN A 387 -22.08 -8.41 2.91
N ASN A 388 -20.88 -8.62 2.34
CA ASN A 388 -19.93 -9.60 2.86
C ASN A 388 -18.84 -8.97 3.73
N ILE A 389 -18.70 -7.65 3.69
CA ILE A 389 -17.76 -6.93 4.55
C ILE A 389 -18.53 -6.06 5.54
N ALA A 390 -19.23 -5.00 5.10
CA ALA A 390 -19.82 -4.03 6.01
C ALA A 390 -20.98 -4.63 6.85
N GLU A 391 -21.95 -5.29 6.23
CA GLU A 391 -23.07 -5.95 6.92
C GLU A 391 -22.64 -7.19 7.73
N HIS A 392 -21.58 -7.88 7.29
CA HIS A 392 -21.04 -9.01 8.02
C HIS A 392 -20.34 -8.59 9.30
N ARG A 393 -19.46 -7.57 9.20
CA ARG A 393 -18.67 -7.05 10.33
C ARG A 393 -19.50 -6.20 11.29
N LYS A 394 -20.34 -5.30 10.76
CA LYS A 394 -21.15 -4.31 11.49
C LYS A 394 -20.36 -3.24 12.26
N ASP A 395 -19.05 -3.24 12.15
CA ASP A 395 -18.13 -2.30 12.81
C ASP A 395 -17.50 -1.28 11.84
N CYS A 396 -17.89 -1.30 10.56
CA CYS A 396 -17.38 -0.41 9.53
C CYS A 396 -18.49 0.09 8.60
N VAL A 397 -18.16 1.11 7.81
CA VAL A 397 -19.05 1.69 6.79
C VAL A 397 -18.41 1.57 5.42
N ALA A 398 -19.12 0.99 4.46
CA ALA A 398 -18.75 0.97 3.05
C ALA A 398 -19.05 2.33 2.40
N VAL A 399 -18.12 2.84 1.61
CA VAL A 399 -18.28 4.11 0.87
C VAL A 399 -18.13 3.82 -0.61
N ILE A 400 -19.21 4.02 -1.38
CA ILE A 400 -19.34 3.63 -2.77
C ILE A 400 -19.57 4.86 -3.64
N SER A 401 -18.97 4.89 -4.83
CA SER A 401 -19.30 5.82 -5.92
C SER A 401 -19.98 5.08 -7.07
N PRO A 402 -20.80 5.74 -7.91
CA PRO A 402 -21.36 5.12 -9.12
C PRO A 402 -20.23 4.75 -10.09
N GLU A 403 -20.53 3.85 -11.02
CA GLU A 403 -19.57 3.47 -12.05
C GLU A 403 -19.18 4.68 -12.92
N ARG A 404 -17.98 4.64 -13.46
CA ARG A 404 -17.45 5.76 -14.27
C ARG A 404 -18.35 6.07 -15.47
N ALA A 405 -18.90 5.03 -16.09
CA ALA A 405 -19.76 5.15 -17.27
C ALA A 405 -21.07 5.89 -16.98
N ASP A 406 -21.56 5.82 -15.75
CA ASP A 406 -22.82 6.46 -15.35
C ASP A 406 -22.69 8.00 -15.24
N VAL A 407 -21.47 8.50 -15.08
CA VAL A 407 -21.24 9.90 -14.70
C VAL A 407 -20.33 10.63 -15.67
N VAL A 408 -19.25 9.99 -16.16
CA VAL A 408 -18.24 10.68 -16.97
C VAL A 408 -18.63 10.70 -18.44
N ASN A 409 -18.83 11.91 -19.00
CA ASN A 409 -19.26 12.15 -20.39
C ASN A 409 -20.62 11.48 -20.74
N ASN A 410 -21.49 11.31 -19.76
CA ASN A 410 -22.77 10.63 -19.91
C ASN A 410 -23.94 11.61 -20.04
N ASN A 411 -23.84 12.60 -20.93
CA ASN A 411 -24.76 13.72 -21.06
C ASN A 411 -25.55 13.69 -22.39
N THR A 412 -26.03 12.52 -22.81
CA THR A 412 -26.78 12.40 -24.06
C THR A 412 -28.15 13.06 -24.03
N TYR A 413 -28.72 13.25 -22.84
CA TYR A 413 -29.91 14.07 -22.58
C TYR A 413 -29.82 14.68 -21.16
N GLU A 414 -30.62 15.70 -20.89
CA GLU A 414 -30.65 16.37 -19.58
C GLU A 414 -31.09 15.41 -18.47
N GLY A 415 -30.25 15.23 -17.45
CA GLY A 415 -30.50 14.34 -16.31
C GLY A 415 -30.12 12.86 -16.56
N LYS A 416 -29.43 12.54 -17.66
CA LYS A 416 -28.97 11.17 -17.94
C LYS A 416 -28.09 10.63 -16.82
N GLU A 417 -27.13 11.43 -16.36
CA GLU A 417 -26.23 11.06 -15.26
C GLU A 417 -27.02 10.74 -13.97
N ARG A 418 -28.02 11.57 -13.64
CA ARG A 418 -28.92 11.32 -12.51
C ARG A 418 -29.63 9.97 -12.63
N ASP A 419 -30.22 9.71 -13.81
CA ASP A 419 -31.03 8.52 -14.05
C ASP A 419 -30.17 7.25 -13.95
N ASP A 420 -28.94 7.28 -14.50
CA ASP A 420 -28.01 6.14 -14.44
C ASP A 420 -27.44 5.94 -13.03
N ILE A 421 -27.12 7.00 -12.29
CA ILE A 421 -26.73 6.92 -10.87
C ILE A 421 -27.85 6.26 -10.05
N ILE A 422 -29.11 6.64 -10.29
CA ILE A 422 -30.28 6.04 -9.61
C ILE A 422 -30.42 4.57 -10.02
N ALA A 423 -30.28 4.24 -11.31
CA ALA A 423 -30.33 2.88 -11.79
C ALA A 423 -29.22 2.02 -11.15
N PHE A 424 -28.00 2.51 -11.06
CA PHE A 424 -26.91 1.84 -10.35
C PHE A 424 -27.24 1.64 -8.88
N ARG A 425 -27.74 2.70 -8.18
CA ARG A 425 -28.17 2.63 -6.78
C ARG A 425 -29.24 1.54 -6.56
N ASP A 426 -30.20 1.42 -7.47
CA ASP A 426 -31.29 0.45 -7.37
C ASP A 426 -30.82 -1.00 -7.55
N THR A 427 -29.61 -1.25 -8.11
CA THR A 427 -28.98 -2.58 -8.13
C THR A 427 -28.32 -2.96 -6.82
N LEU A 428 -27.99 -1.97 -5.98
CA LEU A 428 -27.27 -2.19 -4.72
C LEU A 428 -28.23 -2.49 -3.57
N PRO A 429 -27.80 -3.30 -2.57
CA PRO A 429 -28.61 -3.62 -1.41
C PRO A 429 -28.90 -2.39 -0.54
N SER A 430 -30.05 -2.39 0.10
CA SER A 430 -30.40 -1.42 1.14
C SER A 430 -29.63 -1.75 2.41
N SER A 431 -28.79 -0.82 2.88
CA SER A 431 -27.97 -1.00 4.07
C SER A 431 -27.71 0.32 4.79
N SER A 432 -27.76 0.29 6.11
CA SER A 432 -27.32 1.40 6.94
C SER A 432 -25.79 1.45 7.12
N TYR A 433 -25.09 0.37 6.79
CA TYR A 433 -23.62 0.28 6.82
C TYR A 433 -22.96 0.67 5.49
N ALA A 434 -23.74 1.25 4.57
CA ALA A 434 -23.23 1.72 3.30
C ALA A 434 -23.64 3.17 3.04
N VAL A 435 -22.77 3.90 2.37
CA VAL A 435 -22.93 5.30 1.97
C VAL A 435 -22.54 5.41 0.51
N MET A 436 -23.34 6.11 -0.29
CA MET A 436 -23.07 6.35 -1.70
C MET A 436 -23.00 7.86 -1.97
N ASP A 437 -21.95 8.29 -2.67
CA ASP A 437 -21.83 9.65 -3.21
C ASP A 437 -22.36 9.74 -4.65
N SER A 438 -22.38 10.94 -5.24
CA SER A 438 -22.99 11.19 -6.55
C SER A 438 -22.01 11.12 -7.72
N GLY A 439 -20.73 10.71 -7.52
CA GLY A 439 -19.95 10.60 -8.70
C GLY A 439 -18.43 10.73 -8.66
N TRP A 440 -17.89 11.45 -9.65
CA TRP A 440 -16.48 11.54 -9.99
C TRP A 440 -16.02 12.99 -10.07
N LYS A 441 -14.79 13.26 -9.61
CA LYS A 441 -14.11 14.55 -9.73
C LYS A 441 -13.00 14.51 -10.76
N TYR A 442 -12.69 15.65 -11.35
CA TYR A 442 -11.57 15.87 -12.25
C TYR A 442 -10.42 16.50 -11.49
N GLN A 443 -9.27 15.81 -11.44
CA GLN A 443 -8.09 16.26 -10.72
C GLN A 443 -6.82 16.09 -11.55
N TYR A 444 -5.74 16.77 -11.16
CA TYR A 444 -4.43 16.67 -11.79
C TYR A 444 -3.66 15.47 -11.26
N ASP A 445 -3.17 14.62 -12.17
CA ASP A 445 -2.25 13.53 -11.93
C ASP A 445 -0.81 14.05 -12.10
N LYS A 446 -0.18 14.38 -10.98
CA LYS A 446 1.19 14.93 -10.94
C LYS A 446 2.27 13.94 -11.38
N TYR A 447 1.96 12.66 -11.45
CA TYR A 447 2.93 11.61 -11.81
C TYR A 447 3.04 11.42 -13.32
N ASN A 448 1.94 11.68 -14.04
CA ASN A 448 1.86 11.50 -15.49
C ASN A 448 1.63 12.82 -16.25
N ASP A 449 1.58 13.97 -15.56
CA ASP A 449 1.30 15.30 -16.13
C ASP A 449 0.02 15.32 -16.97
N VAL A 450 -1.05 14.72 -16.45
CA VAL A 450 -2.36 14.65 -17.10
C VAL A 450 -3.48 14.89 -16.11
N TYR A 451 -4.65 15.23 -16.63
CA TYR A 451 -5.86 15.34 -15.82
C TYR A 451 -6.71 14.08 -15.94
N ARG A 452 -7.26 13.62 -14.80
CA ARG A 452 -8.07 12.40 -14.75
C ARG A 452 -9.37 12.60 -13.99
N TYR A 453 -10.39 11.85 -14.37
CA TYR A 453 -11.56 11.64 -13.53
C TYR A 453 -11.26 10.52 -12.54
N VAL A 454 -11.57 10.75 -11.26
CA VAL A 454 -11.37 9.79 -10.17
C VAL A 454 -12.63 9.74 -9.29
N PRO A 455 -12.95 8.59 -8.68
CA PRO A 455 -14.16 8.45 -7.87
C PRO A 455 -14.06 9.27 -6.58
N LEU A 456 -15.21 9.70 -6.06
CA LEU A 456 -15.30 10.55 -4.87
C LEU A 456 -15.33 9.79 -3.54
N ASN A 457 -15.46 8.44 -3.54
CA ASN A 457 -15.58 7.70 -2.29
C ASN A 457 -14.35 7.81 -1.38
N GLY A 458 -13.15 7.97 -1.95
CA GLY A 458 -11.94 8.26 -1.18
C GLY A 458 -12.02 9.59 -0.43
N ASP A 459 -12.57 10.64 -1.08
CA ASP A 459 -12.82 11.93 -0.44
C ASP A 459 -13.94 11.85 0.58
N THR A 460 -15.05 11.18 0.24
CA THR A 460 -16.21 11.03 1.13
C THR A 460 -15.82 10.31 2.43
N ALA A 461 -15.05 9.22 2.33
CA ALA A 461 -14.48 8.53 3.48
C ALA A 461 -13.47 9.43 4.22
N GLY A 462 -12.63 10.15 3.49
CA GLY A 462 -11.67 11.11 4.04
C GLY A 462 -12.33 12.24 4.84
N LEU A 463 -13.47 12.76 4.38
CA LEU A 463 -14.26 13.77 5.12
C LEU A 463 -14.83 13.22 6.43
N MET A 464 -15.19 11.93 6.47
CA MET A 464 -15.57 11.25 7.72
C MET A 464 -14.38 11.20 8.70
N VAL A 465 -13.20 10.84 8.22
CA VAL A 465 -11.96 10.82 9.03
C VAL A 465 -11.59 12.23 9.51
N GLN A 466 -11.66 13.23 8.65
CA GLN A 466 -11.40 14.62 9.03
C GLN A 466 -12.39 15.12 10.10
N THR A 467 -13.65 14.69 10.00
CA THR A 467 -14.67 15.00 11.00
C THR A 467 -14.33 14.40 12.34
N ASP A 468 -13.85 13.14 12.38
CA ASP A 468 -13.42 12.46 13.60
C ASP A 468 -12.23 13.16 14.26
N LEU A 469 -11.25 13.56 13.46
CA LEU A 469 -10.04 14.24 13.94
C LEU A 469 -10.30 15.66 14.46
N THR A 470 -11.29 16.36 13.90
CA THR A 470 -11.60 17.76 14.24
C THR A 470 -12.74 17.91 15.24
N ARG A 471 -13.59 16.90 15.33
CA ARG A 471 -14.77 16.85 16.22
C ARG A 471 -14.92 15.43 16.75
N ASP A 472 -15.98 14.73 16.35
CA ASP A 472 -16.29 13.35 16.78
C ASP A 472 -17.03 12.60 15.65
N PRO A 473 -17.02 11.26 15.66
CA PRO A 473 -17.66 10.43 14.64
C PRO A 473 -19.16 10.62 14.48
N TRP A 474 -19.83 11.16 15.48
CA TRP A 474 -21.28 11.43 15.48
C TRP A 474 -21.66 12.81 14.92
N TYR A 475 -20.69 13.57 14.41
CA TYR A 475 -20.99 14.76 13.62
C TYR A 475 -21.18 14.39 12.15
N SER A 476 -22.10 15.10 11.46
CA SER A 476 -22.27 14.94 10.01
C SER A 476 -21.00 15.40 9.28
N PRO A 477 -20.44 14.61 8.35
CA PRO A 477 -19.29 15.00 7.54
C PRO A 477 -19.66 15.99 6.42
N ALA A 478 -20.96 16.23 6.21
CA ALA A 478 -21.48 17.06 5.14
C ALA A 478 -21.54 18.56 5.50
N GLY A 479 -21.73 19.38 4.48
CA GLY A 479 -21.98 20.80 4.60
C GLY A 479 -20.73 21.68 4.51
N PHE A 480 -20.91 23.01 4.44
CA PHE A 480 -19.85 23.97 4.20
C PHE A 480 -18.73 24.01 5.25
N ASN A 481 -19.02 23.58 6.46
CA ASN A 481 -18.04 23.61 7.56
C ASN A 481 -17.07 22.43 7.54
N ARG A 482 -17.46 21.27 7.02
CA ARG A 482 -16.70 20.03 7.10
C ARG A 482 -16.63 19.25 5.79
N GLY A 483 -17.60 19.43 4.88
CA GLY A 483 -17.76 18.68 3.66
C GLY A 483 -16.98 19.19 2.45
N ASN A 484 -15.98 20.06 2.62
CA ASN A 484 -15.20 20.60 1.51
C ASN A 484 -14.25 19.56 0.94
N VAL A 485 -14.43 19.24 -0.35
CA VAL A 485 -13.62 18.26 -1.08
C VAL A 485 -12.33 18.90 -1.58
N LYS A 486 -11.19 18.23 -1.34
CA LYS A 486 -9.86 18.71 -1.75
C LYS A 486 -9.54 18.30 -3.20
N ASN A 487 -8.59 18.99 -3.81
CA ASN A 487 -8.03 18.65 -5.13
C ASN A 487 -9.08 18.48 -6.24
N VAL A 488 -10.07 19.37 -6.31
CA VAL A 488 -11.12 19.34 -7.33
C VAL A 488 -10.93 20.51 -8.30
N ILE A 489 -10.83 20.20 -9.59
CA ILE A 489 -10.88 21.21 -10.66
C ILE A 489 -12.33 21.41 -11.11
N LYS A 490 -13.02 20.31 -11.33
CA LYS A 490 -14.45 20.25 -11.63
C LYS A 490 -15.04 18.90 -11.25
N LEU A 491 -16.33 18.82 -11.10
CA LEU A 491 -17.06 17.55 -11.02
C LEU A 491 -17.35 17.02 -12.43
N ALA A 492 -17.43 15.71 -12.58
CA ALA A 492 -17.91 15.09 -13.82
C ALA A 492 -19.38 15.43 -14.06
N TYR A 493 -20.16 15.40 -12.98
CA TYR A 493 -21.57 15.81 -12.94
C TYR A 493 -21.80 16.72 -11.73
N ASN A 494 -22.38 17.90 -11.97
CA ASN A 494 -22.78 18.85 -10.91
C ASN A 494 -24.31 18.92 -10.84
N PRO A 495 -24.95 18.21 -9.91
CA PRO A 495 -26.40 18.04 -9.90
C PRO A 495 -27.14 19.37 -9.64
N SER A 496 -28.19 19.63 -10.42
CA SER A 496 -29.13 20.73 -10.22
C SER A 496 -29.90 20.56 -8.90
N LYS A 497 -30.70 21.56 -8.50
CA LYS A 497 -31.54 21.44 -7.30
C LYS A 497 -32.55 20.29 -7.41
N THR A 498 -33.17 20.13 -8.59
CA THR A 498 -34.13 19.03 -8.85
C THR A 498 -33.45 17.69 -8.80
N ASP A 499 -32.27 17.56 -9.43
CA ASP A 499 -31.51 16.30 -9.44
C ASP A 499 -31.07 15.91 -8.03
N ARG A 500 -30.64 16.89 -7.21
CA ARG A 500 -30.28 16.65 -5.80
C ARG A 500 -31.45 16.10 -4.99
N ASP A 501 -32.67 16.63 -5.22
CA ASP A 501 -33.86 16.17 -4.54
C ASP A 501 -34.20 14.71 -4.90
N GLU A 502 -33.99 14.31 -6.17
CA GLU A 502 -34.20 12.92 -6.61
C GLU A 502 -33.14 11.97 -6.11
N LEU A 503 -31.85 12.31 -6.26
CA LEU A 503 -30.73 11.54 -5.74
C LEU A 503 -30.84 11.32 -4.22
N TYR A 504 -31.17 12.40 -3.49
CA TYR A 504 -31.27 12.34 -2.04
C TYR A 504 -32.46 11.50 -1.54
N LYS A 505 -33.56 11.42 -2.32
CA LYS A 505 -34.67 10.48 -2.01
C LYS A 505 -34.19 9.02 -2.04
N LYS A 506 -33.27 8.68 -2.95
CA LYS A 506 -32.73 7.34 -3.12
C LYS A 506 -31.55 7.03 -2.18
N GLY A 507 -31.19 7.94 -1.27
CA GLY A 507 -30.07 7.72 -0.34
C GLY A 507 -28.70 7.97 -0.96
N VAL A 508 -28.62 8.63 -2.13
CA VAL A 508 -27.38 9.10 -2.74
C VAL A 508 -27.04 10.49 -2.22
N ASN A 509 -25.82 10.68 -1.76
CA ASN A 509 -25.35 11.96 -1.21
C ASN A 509 -24.76 12.83 -2.31
N PRO A 510 -25.41 13.93 -2.71
CA PRO A 510 -24.90 14.78 -3.77
C PRO A 510 -23.61 15.49 -3.34
N VAL A 511 -22.62 15.49 -4.22
CA VAL A 511 -21.45 16.36 -4.15
C VAL A 511 -21.67 17.49 -5.14
N VAL A 512 -21.56 18.72 -4.69
CA VAL A 512 -22.00 19.89 -5.45
C VAL A 512 -20.96 20.99 -5.42
N THR A 513 -20.69 21.60 -6.57
CA THR A 513 -19.88 22.82 -6.65
C THR A 513 -20.76 24.05 -6.58
N PHE A 514 -20.61 24.82 -5.51
CA PHE A 514 -21.32 26.11 -5.34
C PHE A 514 -20.42 27.27 -5.75
N PRO A 515 -20.91 28.21 -6.54
CA PRO A 515 -20.15 29.39 -6.91
C PRO A 515 -19.66 30.17 -5.68
N GLY A 516 -18.35 30.40 -5.60
CA GLY A 516 -17.72 31.13 -4.50
C GLY A 516 -17.56 30.33 -3.18
N GLN A 517 -18.03 29.11 -3.09
CA GLN A 517 -17.98 28.28 -1.86
C GLN A 517 -17.25 26.93 -2.03
N GLY A 518 -16.87 26.59 -3.28
CA GLY A 518 -16.15 25.36 -3.59
C GLY A 518 -17.04 24.14 -3.77
N THR A 519 -16.41 22.98 -3.82
CA THR A 519 -17.07 21.67 -3.98
C THR A 519 -17.28 21.04 -2.61
N VAL A 520 -18.52 20.66 -2.32
CA VAL A 520 -18.94 20.24 -0.99
C VAL A 520 -19.79 18.97 -1.06
N LEU A 521 -19.56 18.03 -0.14
CA LEU A 521 -20.50 16.94 0.15
C LEU A 521 -21.76 17.53 0.79
N PHE A 522 -22.89 17.40 0.10
CA PHE A 522 -24.14 18.07 0.46
C PHE A 522 -25.27 17.07 0.81
N GLY A 523 -24.91 15.98 1.47
CA GLY A 523 -25.82 14.96 1.96
C GLY A 523 -25.17 14.09 3.03
N ASP A 524 -25.96 13.54 3.93
CA ASP A 524 -25.53 12.71 5.07
C ASP A 524 -26.38 11.45 5.27
N LYS A 525 -26.94 10.91 4.19
CA LYS A 525 -27.74 9.69 4.22
C LYS A 525 -26.90 8.42 4.09
N THR A 526 -27.34 7.36 4.76
CA THR A 526 -26.93 5.99 4.45
C THR A 526 -27.75 5.45 3.28
N MET A 527 -27.38 4.28 2.76
CA MET A 527 -28.11 3.61 1.68
C MET A 527 -29.35 2.84 2.19
N LEU A 528 -29.85 3.14 3.38
CA LEU A 528 -31.05 2.54 3.94
C LEU A 528 -32.30 3.13 3.29
N ASP A 529 -33.15 2.28 2.67
CA ASP A 529 -34.35 2.70 1.94
C ASP A 529 -35.52 3.02 2.88
N GLN A 530 -35.55 2.38 4.05
CA GLN A 530 -36.64 2.58 5.01
C GLN A 530 -36.31 3.73 5.99
N PRO A 531 -37.30 4.56 6.35
CA PRO A 531 -37.13 5.56 7.40
C PRO A 531 -36.75 4.90 8.73
N SER A 532 -35.57 5.25 9.25
CA SER A 532 -35.02 4.73 10.49
C SER A 532 -34.14 5.77 11.17
N ALA A 533 -33.79 5.56 12.42
CA ALA A 533 -32.75 6.35 13.08
C ALA A 533 -31.39 6.19 12.38
N PHE A 534 -31.16 5.05 11.73
CA PHE A 534 -29.92 4.70 11.04
C PHE A 534 -29.86 5.15 9.57
N ASP A 535 -30.81 5.94 9.10
CA ASP A 535 -30.82 6.50 7.74
C ASP A 535 -29.79 7.66 7.58
N ARG A 536 -29.06 8.01 8.66
CA ARG A 536 -28.07 9.08 8.69
C ARG A 536 -26.68 8.56 9.03
N ILE A 537 -25.67 9.08 8.33
CA ILE A 537 -24.27 8.71 8.51
C ILE A 537 -23.83 8.97 9.96
N ASN A 538 -24.15 10.13 10.51
CA ASN A 538 -23.76 10.51 11.86
C ASN A 538 -24.33 9.55 12.93
N VAL A 539 -25.58 9.14 12.80
CA VAL A 539 -26.20 8.19 13.76
C VAL A 539 -25.62 6.80 13.62
N ARG A 540 -25.44 6.29 12.37
CA ARG A 540 -24.82 4.97 12.16
C ARG A 540 -23.39 4.94 12.72
N ARG A 541 -22.60 5.96 12.46
CA ARG A 541 -21.24 6.04 12.98
C ARG A 541 -21.19 6.17 14.51
N LEU A 542 -22.11 6.92 15.10
CA LEU A 542 -22.28 6.96 16.55
C LEU A 542 -22.46 5.54 17.12
N PHE A 543 -23.42 4.78 16.58
CA PHE A 543 -23.69 3.42 17.08
C PHE A 543 -22.51 2.48 16.88
N ILE A 544 -21.82 2.53 15.74
CA ILE A 544 -20.60 1.73 15.51
C ILE A 544 -19.55 2.00 16.61
N VAL A 545 -19.31 3.27 16.94
CA VAL A 545 -18.35 3.64 17.99
C VAL A 545 -18.81 3.14 19.36
N LEU A 546 -20.10 3.32 19.70
CA LEU A 546 -20.64 2.88 20.99
C LEU A 546 -20.60 1.36 21.10
N GLU A 547 -21.08 0.65 20.08
CA GLU A 547 -21.08 -0.83 20.03
C GLU A 547 -19.67 -1.39 20.15
N LYS A 548 -18.71 -0.85 19.40
CA LYS A 548 -17.32 -1.28 19.41
C LYS A 548 -16.63 -1.02 20.77
N ALA A 549 -16.82 0.17 21.32
CA ALA A 549 -16.21 0.55 22.60
C ALA A 549 -16.80 -0.26 23.77
N ILE A 550 -18.12 -0.39 23.82
CA ILE A 550 -18.80 -1.15 24.89
C ILE A 550 -18.53 -2.65 24.73
N SER A 551 -18.53 -3.19 23.52
CA SER A 551 -18.20 -4.59 23.26
C SER A 551 -16.76 -4.91 23.71
N THR A 552 -15.80 -4.02 23.45
CA THR A 552 -14.42 -4.19 23.92
C THR A 552 -14.34 -4.17 25.44
N ALA A 553 -15.09 -3.27 26.09
CA ALA A 553 -15.18 -3.20 27.54
C ALA A 553 -15.88 -4.43 28.13
N ALA A 554 -16.93 -4.94 27.48
CA ALA A 554 -17.66 -6.13 27.91
C ALA A 554 -16.81 -7.41 27.90
N LYS A 555 -15.76 -7.49 27.05
CA LYS A 555 -14.82 -8.63 27.05
C LYS A 555 -14.15 -8.86 28.40
N PHE A 556 -13.97 -7.82 29.19
CA PHE A 556 -13.38 -7.92 30.54
C PHE A 556 -14.33 -8.52 31.57
N THR A 557 -15.64 -8.61 31.29
CA THR A 557 -16.63 -9.26 32.17
C THR A 557 -16.87 -10.73 31.81
N LEU A 558 -16.27 -11.24 30.72
CA LEU A 558 -16.34 -12.65 30.35
C LEU A 558 -15.66 -13.51 31.43
N PHE A 559 -16.28 -14.64 31.73
CA PHE A 559 -15.85 -15.61 32.74
C PHE A 559 -16.01 -15.15 34.20
N GLU A 560 -16.57 -13.96 34.45
CA GLU A 560 -16.96 -13.52 35.78
C GLU A 560 -18.32 -14.10 36.15
N PHE A 561 -18.67 -14.08 37.46
CA PHE A 561 -19.98 -14.55 37.92
C PHE A 561 -21.08 -13.57 37.53
N ASN A 562 -22.25 -14.11 37.05
CA ASN A 562 -23.43 -13.29 36.77
C ASN A 562 -24.17 -12.95 38.06
N ASP A 563 -23.65 -12.11 38.90
CA ASP A 563 -24.21 -11.63 40.13
C ASP A 563 -24.54 -10.12 40.08
N GLU A 564 -25.16 -9.60 41.11
CA GLU A 564 -25.51 -8.19 41.20
C GLU A 564 -24.28 -7.28 41.20
N PHE A 565 -23.15 -7.75 41.77
CA PHE A 565 -21.91 -7.01 41.81
C PHE A 565 -21.33 -6.81 40.39
N THR A 566 -21.19 -7.86 39.61
CA THR A 566 -20.69 -7.81 38.24
C THR A 566 -21.59 -6.97 37.33
N ARG A 567 -22.92 -7.09 37.51
CA ARG A 567 -23.89 -6.27 36.76
C ARG A 567 -23.75 -4.78 37.09
N SER A 568 -23.58 -4.45 38.39
CA SER A 568 -23.36 -3.08 38.82
C SER A 568 -22.01 -2.52 38.35
N GLN A 569 -20.97 -3.35 38.33
CA GLN A 569 -19.65 -2.99 37.81
C GLN A 569 -19.72 -2.66 36.32
N PHE A 570 -20.36 -3.48 35.52
CA PHE A 570 -20.56 -3.23 34.09
C PHE A 570 -21.36 -1.93 33.87
N LYS A 571 -22.44 -1.71 34.62
CA LYS A 571 -23.21 -0.48 34.53
C LYS A 571 -22.37 0.75 34.86
N ASN A 572 -21.56 0.69 35.93
CA ASN A 572 -20.69 1.75 36.35
C ASN A 572 -19.53 2.03 35.36
N LEU A 573 -19.19 1.05 34.51
CA LEU A 573 -18.24 1.21 33.42
C LEU A 573 -18.87 1.93 32.23
N VAL A 574 -20.10 1.56 31.83
CA VAL A 574 -20.77 2.03 30.61
C VAL A 574 -21.41 3.41 30.79
N GLU A 575 -22.04 3.69 31.94
CA GLU A 575 -22.75 4.97 32.16
C GLU A 575 -21.84 6.22 32.06
N PRO A 576 -20.63 6.27 32.66
CA PRO A 576 -19.75 7.42 32.53
C PRO A 576 -19.33 7.67 31.06
N PHE A 577 -19.08 6.64 30.30
CA PHE A 577 -18.77 6.72 28.87
C PHE A 577 -19.94 7.34 28.08
N LEU A 578 -21.17 6.86 28.30
CA LEU A 578 -22.36 7.41 27.64
C LEU A 578 -22.62 8.87 28.07
N ARG A 579 -22.33 9.23 29.34
CA ARG A 579 -22.39 10.65 29.80
C ARG A 579 -21.37 11.54 29.11
N ASP A 580 -20.15 11.05 28.86
CA ASP A 580 -19.15 11.78 28.09
C ASP A 580 -19.64 12.03 26.67
N VAL A 581 -20.16 11.00 25.98
CA VAL A 581 -20.75 11.12 24.64
C VAL A 581 -21.95 12.07 24.64
N GLN A 582 -22.76 12.08 25.71
CA GLN A 582 -23.85 13.03 25.89
C GLN A 582 -23.32 14.47 26.06
N GLY A 583 -22.29 14.66 26.88
CA GLY A 583 -21.63 15.96 27.07
C GLY A 583 -21.03 16.50 25.77
N ARG A 584 -20.53 15.60 24.92
CA ARG A 584 -20.00 15.91 23.57
C ARG A 584 -21.08 15.96 22.47
N ARG A 585 -22.37 15.99 22.84
CA ARG A 585 -23.54 16.16 21.97
C ARG A 585 -23.81 14.99 21.00
N GLY A 586 -23.31 13.80 21.27
CA GLY A 586 -23.59 12.61 20.45
C GLY A 586 -24.98 12.04 20.71
N ILE A 587 -25.42 12.05 21.95
CA ILE A 587 -26.73 11.57 22.37
C ILE A 587 -27.46 12.62 23.20
N THR A 588 -28.80 12.60 23.17
CA THR A 588 -29.63 13.50 23.97
C THR A 588 -30.01 12.88 25.30
N ASP A 589 -30.21 11.56 25.34
CA ASP A 589 -30.60 10.81 26.53
C ASP A 589 -30.21 9.34 26.38
N PHE A 590 -29.98 8.64 27.50
CA PHE A 590 -29.67 7.21 27.52
C PHE A 590 -30.17 6.53 28.78
N GLN A 591 -30.35 5.23 28.71
CA GLN A 591 -30.66 4.38 29.85
C GLN A 591 -29.96 3.02 29.71
N VAL A 592 -29.29 2.59 30.80
CA VAL A 592 -28.65 1.27 30.87
C VAL A 592 -29.42 0.40 31.86
N VAL A 593 -29.93 -0.71 31.38
CA VAL A 593 -30.67 -1.71 32.17
C VAL A 593 -29.85 -2.99 32.20
N VAL A 594 -29.32 -3.31 33.38
CA VAL A 594 -28.53 -4.52 33.64
C VAL A 594 -28.87 -4.98 35.07
N ASP A 595 -30.06 -5.52 35.23
CA ASP A 595 -30.58 -5.91 36.55
C ASP A 595 -31.32 -7.26 36.49
N GLY A 596 -32.03 -7.62 37.54
CA GLY A 596 -32.79 -8.87 37.62
C GLY A 596 -33.97 -8.95 36.65
N THR A 597 -34.37 -7.85 35.99
CA THR A 597 -35.48 -7.85 35.03
C THR A 597 -35.08 -8.43 33.67
N ASN A 598 -33.83 -8.19 33.23
CA ASN A 598 -33.29 -8.76 32.00
C ASN A 598 -32.31 -9.93 32.24
N ASN A 599 -31.78 -10.09 33.47
CA ASN A 599 -31.02 -11.27 33.90
C ASN A 599 -31.81 -12.12 34.88
N THR A 600 -32.80 -12.82 34.34
CA THR A 600 -33.64 -13.77 35.11
C THR A 600 -32.85 -15.03 35.46
N GLY A 601 -33.39 -15.87 36.40
CA GLY A 601 -32.77 -17.15 36.75
C GLY A 601 -32.50 -18.05 35.52
N GLU A 602 -33.40 -18.05 34.52
CA GLU A 602 -33.22 -18.82 33.29
C GLU A 602 -32.06 -18.30 32.43
N VAL A 603 -31.83 -16.99 32.39
CA VAL A 603 -30.70 -16.38 31.68
C VAL A 603 -29.38 -16.72 32.36
N ILE A 604 -29.38 -16.67 33.71
CA ILE A 604 -28.22 -17.04 34.52
C ILE A 604 -27.88 -18.52 34.36
N ASP A 605 -28.91 -19.39 34.36
CA ASP A 605 -28.73 -20.85 34.20
C ASP A 605 -28.20 -21.23 32.81
N ARG A 606 -28.40 -20.37 31.77
CA ARG A 606 -27.78 -20.53 30.45
C ARG A 606 -26.40 -19.95 30.34
N ASN A 607 -25.82 -19.43 31.42
CA ASN A 607 -24.53 -18.70 31.46
C ASN A 607 -24.53 -17.47 30.54
N GLU A 608 -25.67 -16.80 30.43
CA GLU A 608 -25.82 -15.59 29.61
C GLU A 608 -25.87 -14.35 30.49
N PHE A 609 -25.31 -13.24 29.98
CA PHE A 609 -25.41 -11.92 30.57
C PHE A 609 -26.07 -10.97 29.57
N VAL A 610 -27.16 -10.32 29.95
CA VAL A 610 -27.94 -9.43 29.10
C VAL A 610 -27.87 -7.99 29.62
N GLY A 611 -27.43 -7.07 28.79
CA GLY A 611 -27.43 -5.65 29.06
C GLY A 611 -28.17 -4.88 27.97
N ASP A 612 -29.25 -4.18 28.32
CA ASP A 612 -30.02 -3.35 27.39
C ASP A 612 -29.58 -1.88 27.53
N ILE A 613 -29.13 -1.31 26.40
CA ILE A 613 -28.67 0.06 26.33
C ILE A 613 -29.59 0.86 25.38
N TYR A 614 -30.44 1.70 25.95
CA TYR A 614 -31.37 2.57 25.23
C TYR A 614 -30.71 3.91 24.96
N ILE A 615 -30.70 4.36 23.69
CA ILE A 615 -30.01 5.57 23.25
C ILE A 615 -30.93 6.43 22.41
N LYS A 616 -30.98 7.73 22.72
CA LYS A 616 -31.63 8.74 21.87
C LYS A 616 -30.53 9.55 21.17
N PRO A 617 -30.23 9.29 19.87
CA PRO A 617 -29.18 9.99 19.15
C PRO A 617 -29.54 11.45 18.89
N ALA A 618 -28.54 12.30 18.83
CA ALA A 618 -28.67 13.66 18.34
C ALA A 618 -28.85 13.64 16.82
N ARG A 619 -29.79 14.44 16.30
CA ARG A 619 -30.07 14.53 14.86
C ARG A 619 -29.46 15.78 14.24
N SER A 620 -28.94 15.65 13.02
CA SER A 620 -28.48 16.79 12.21
C SER A 620 -29.65 17.62 11.67
N ILE A 621 -29.41 18.92 11.48
CA ILE A 621 -30.39 19.81 10.85
C ILE A 621 -30.20 19.72 9.34
N ASN A 622 -31.23 19.22 8.63
CA ASN A 622 -31.18 19.12 7.16
C ASN A 622 -32.05 20.15 6.45
N PHE A 623 -33.05 20.71 7.15
CA PHE A 623 -33.97 21.71 6.58
C PHE A 623 -34.06 22.91 7.51
N ILE A 624 -33.89 24.10 6.95
CA ILE A 624 -34.07 25.37 7.65
C ILE A 624 -35.16 26.15 6.90
N GLN A 625 -36.26 26.43 7.57
CA GLN A 625 -37.31 27.32 7.04
C GLN A 625 -37.16 28.71 7.64
N LEU A 626 -36.95 29.69 6.80
CA LEU A 626 -36.89 31.11 7.20
C LEU A 626 -38.11 31.83 6.67
N ASN A 627 -38.91 32.38 7.59
CA ASN A 627 -40.08 33.17 7.25
C ASN A 627 -39.76 34.66 7.43
N PHE A 628 -39.71 35.39 6.35
CA PHE A 628 -39.56 36.84 6.37
C PHE A 628 -40.95 37.49 6.26
N VAL A 629 -41.36 38.19 7.29
CA VAL A 629 -42.65 38.89 7.32
C VAL A 629 -42.39 40.40 7.14
N ALA A 630 -42.81 40.94 6.03
CA ALA A 630 -42.78 42.40 5.80
C ALA A 630 -43.96 43.05 6.52
N VAL A 631 -43.68 43.96 7.44
CA VAL A 631 -44.68 44.67 8.24
C VAL A 631 -44.76 46.11 7.77
N ARG A 632 -45.99 46.71 7.76
CA ARG A 632 -46.19 48.14 7.42
C ARG A 632 -45.57 49.01 8.49
N THR A 633 -45.10 50.20 8.09
CA THR A 633 -44.58 51.22 9.01
C THR A 633 -45.66 51.62 9.99
N GLY A 634 -45.45 51.40 11.30
CA GLY A 634 -46.40 51.73 12.36
C GLY A 634 -47.14 50.58 13.05
N VAL A 635 -46.81 49.33 12.66
CA VAL A 635 -47.30 48.11 13.38
C VAL A 635 -46.20 47.58 14.33
N GLU A 636 -46.55 47.39 15.60
CA GLU A 636 -45.62 46.82 16.56
C GLU A 636 -45.42 45.34 16.32
N PHE A 637 -44.14 44.85 16.39
CA PHE A 637 -43.78 43.45 16.15
C PHE A 637 -44.51 42.45 17.05
N SER A 638 -44.93 42.88 18.25
CA SER A 638 -45.73 42.09 19.21
C SER A 638 -47.11 41.69 18.67
N GLU A 639 -47.75 42.55 17.82
CA GLU A 639 -49.03 42.24 17.19
C GLU A 639 -48.91 41.18 16.07
N VAL A 640 -47.78 41.11 15.41
CA VAL A 640 -47.53 40.16 14.31
C VAL A 640 -47.18 38.77 14.83
N VAL A 641 -46.38 38.71 15.92
CA VAL A 641 -45.97 37.43 16.55
C VAL A 641 -47.17 36.74 17.23
N GLY A 642 -48.15 37.50 17.77
CA GLY A 642 -49.34 36.92 18.39
C GLY A 642 -50.37 36.32 17.43
N ARG A 643 -50.24 36.52 16.10
CA ARG A 643 -51.11 35.94 15.06
C ARG A 643 -50.53 34.72 14.33
N ALA A 644 -49.29 34.34 14.64
CA ALA A 644 -48.57 33.25 13.97
C ALA A 644 -48.51 31.94 14.77
N THR A 645 -49.34 31.79 15.83
CA THR A 645 -49.53 30.54 16.58
C THR A 645 -50.82 29.86 16.19
#